data_bf093ab9e5698c75290829304e629695
#
_entry.id   bf093ab9e5698c75290829304e629695
#
_cell.length_a   1.000
_cell.length_b   1.000
_cell.length_c   1.000
_cell.angle_alpha   90.00
_cell.angle_beta   90.00
_cell.angle_gamma   90.00
#
_symmetry.space_group_name_H-M   'P 1'
#
loop_
_entity.id
_entity.type
_entity.pdbx_description
1 polymer ?
#
loop_
_entity_poly.entity_id
_entity_poly.type
_entity_poly.pdbx_seq_one_letter_code
_entity_poly.pdbx_strand_id
1 'polypeptide(L)'
;MIEKTDIGDLKGIGEKTKKLFEKINVYTVGDLIRYYPHGYDVYEEAVPISELEEDKIQTVTGAIYGRVQVSGSSRMQVTTLHVKDLTGTLKVIWFRMPFLRNTLSGGGVITLRGRVVRKKTGDLVMEHPEMFYPSAKYEEKLHTLQPVYGLTAGLSNNMVMKAMKQALDGLDLTREILPDSLRLKYGLAEYNYAVRGIHFPEDKEVFYHARERLVFEEFLEFILSIRRLKEKNERLDNNYPMQSRPEVQKFLENLPFELTGAQQKVWKEIEKDLGSDKTMSRLVQGDVGSGKTIVAVLALMNAAFNGYQGAMMAPTEVLARQHYENITKMFEDYDIPIKVELLTGSMTAKEKRRAYDRIECGLAKIIIGTHALIQGAVSYDNLGLVITDEQHRFGVKQRETFALKGGEPHVLVMSATPIPRTLAIILYGDLDISVIDELPANRLPIKNCVVDTGYRNKAYNFMKKQIAEGRQCYVICPMVEESETMEAENVTDYTVALQEEMGDQIQVACLHGKMKQAQKDDIMDRIGRNEIQILVSTTVIEVGIDVPNATVMMIENAERFGLAQLHQLRGRVGRGKYQSYCIFMSASKSKETKERLDILNHSNDGFKIASEDLRLRGPGDLFGIRQSGLMNFKLGDIYQDAKILQMANEAADQLTEEDEEWIRKLPNYENAAGVVI
;
A
#
# COMPACT_ATOMS: atom_id res chain seq x y z
N MET A 1 -40.86 -3.48 -4.13
CA MET A 1 -39.88 -3.27 -3.05
C MET A 1 -38.86 -2.26 -3.54
N ILE A 2 -38.41 -1.34 -2.69
CA ILE A 2 -37.40 -0.34 -3.06
C ILE A 2 -36.16 -0.51 -2.18
N GLU A 3 -35.02 0.02 -2.57
CA GLU A 3 -33.76 -0.10 -1.81
C GLU A 3 -33.86 0.40 -0.37
N LYS A 4 -34.70 1.42 -0.10
CA LYS A 4 -34.94 1.97 1.24
C LYS A 4 -35.89 1.12 2.12
N THR A 5 -36.42 -0.01 1.60
CA THR A 5 -37.26 -0.91 2.40
C THR A 5 -36.47 -1.47 3.55
N ASP A 6 -37.06 -1.51 4.76
CA ASP A 6 -36.42 -2.04 5.96
C ASP A 6 -36.15 -3.55 5.81
N ILE A 7 -35.02 -4.03 6.29
CA ILE A 7 -34.63 -5.44 6.21
C ILE A 7 -35.64 -6.37 6.90
N GLY A 8 -36.32 -5.89 7.93
CA GLY A 8 -37.35 -6.61 8.68
C GLY A 8 -38.65 -6.88 7.88
N ASP A 9 -38.86 -6.19 6.76
CA ASP A 9 -40.03 -6.41 5.89
C ASP A 9 -39.89 -7.66 5.00
N LEU A 10 -38.71 -8.26 4.95
CA LEU A 10 -38.46 -9.50 4.23
C LEU A 10 -39.06 -10.70 4.95
N LYS A 11 -39.72 -11.62 4.19
CA LYS A 11 -40.35 -12.81 4.77
C LYS A 11 -39.33 -13.68 5.51
N GLY A 12 -39.62 -13.96 6.79
CA GLY A 12 -38.77 -14.79 7.65
C GLY A 12 -37.70 -14.03 8.45
N ILE A 13 -37.67 -12.70 8.32
CA ILE A 13 -36.84 -11.84 9.16
C ILE A 13 -37.70 -11.21 10.25
N GLY A 14 -37.74 -11.85 11.42
CA GLY A 14 -38.34 -11.26 12.63
C GLY A 14 -37.35 -10.41 13.42
N GLU A 15 -37.82 -9.70 14.46
CA GLU A 15 -37.05 -8.78 15.30
C GLU A 15 -35.66 -9.32 15.75
N LYS A 16 -35.58 -10.62 16.10
CA LYS A 16 -34.30 -11.22 16.52
C LYS A 16 -33.31 -11.34 15.33
N THR A 17 -33.81 -11.69 14.16
CA THR A 17 -33.00 -11.84 12.95
C THR A 17 -32.61 -10.48 12.40
N LYS A 18 -33.49 -9.49 12.44
CA LYS A 18 -33.19 -8.10 12.08
C LYS A 18 -31.99 -7.57 12.87
N LYS A 19 -31.96 -7.76 14.20
CA LYS A 19 -30.83 -7.38 15.06
C LYS A 19 -29.52 -8.09 14.69
N LEU A 20 -29.56 -9.26 14.05
CA LEU A 20 -28.35 -9.92 13.55
C LEU A 20 -27.84 -9.28 12.25
N PHE A 21 -28.75 -8.86 11.37
CA PHE A 21 -28.38 -8.08 10.18
C PHE A 21 -27.83 -6.70 10.55
N GLU A 22 -28.42 -6.02 11.53
CA GLU A 22 -27.91 -4.74 12.05
C GLU A 22 -26.46 -4.83 12.56
N LYS A 23 -26.07 -5.98 13.18
CA LYS A 23 -24.68 -6.22 13.61
C LYS A 23 -23.66 -6.31 12.48
N ILE A 24 -24.10 -6.57 11.26
CA ILE A 24 -23.27 -6.57 10.06
C ILE A 24 -23.52 -5.31 9.21
N ASN A 25 -24.09 -4.26 9.81
CA ASN A 25 -24.42 -2.97 9.18
C ASN A 25 -25.38 -3.09 7.99
N VAL A 26 -26.33 -4.02 8.04
CA VAL A 26 -27.39 -4.19 7.04
C VAL A 26 -28.72 -3.81 7.68
N TYR A 27 -29.27 -2.64 7.31
CA TYR A 27 -30.50 -2.07 7.83
C TYR A 27 -31.62 -2.10 6.81
N THR A 28 -31.27 -1.95 5.52
CA THR A 28 -32.19 -1.86 4.40
C THR A 28 -31.92 -2.94 3.36
N VAL A 29 -32.87 -3.12 2.46
CA VAL A 29 -32.71 -4.00 1.30
C VAL A 29 -31.57 -3.51 0.40
N GLY A 30 -31.38 -2.18 0.28
CA GLY A 30 -30.25 -1.60 -0.42
C GLY A 30 -28.90 -1.92 0.20
N ASP A 31 -28.81 -1.95 1.55
CA ASP A 31 -27.59 -2.38 2.22
C ASP A 31 -27.32 -3.87 1.96
N LEU A 32 -28.38 -4.68 1.96
CA LEU A 32 -28.27 -6.11 1.71
C LEU A 32 -27.71 -6.40 0.31
N ILE A 33 -28.23 -5.80 -0.75
CA ILE A 33 -27.74 -6.05 -2.12
C ILE A 33 -26.31 -5.53 -2.36
N ARG A 34 -25.81 -4.63 -1.49
CA ARG A 34 -24.43 -4.16 -1.48
C ARG A 34 -23.56 -4.87 -0.43
N TYR A 35 -24.12 -5.90 0.23
CA TYR A 35 -23.39 -6.79 1.12
C TYR A 35 -22.83 -7.96 0.32
N TYR A 36 -21.73 -7.75 -0.38
CA TYR A 36 -21.15 -8.70 -1.31
C TYR A 36 -20.56 -9.93 -0.61
N PRO A 37 -20.57 -11.11 -1.28
CA PRO A 37 -19.86 -12.29 -0.79
C PRO A 37 -18.35 -12.02 -0.68
N HIS A 38 -17.72 -12.49 0.39
CA HIS A 38 -16.26 -12.45 0.52
C HIS A 38 -15.56 -13.62 -0.18
N GLY A 39 -16.29 -14.60 -0.65
CA GLY A 39 -15.80 -15.76 -1.38
C GLY A 39 -16.94 -16.60 -1.94
N TYR A 40 -16.55 -17.61 -2.70
CA TYR A 40 -17.50 -18.56 -3.29
C TYR A 40 -17.02 -19.98 -3.00
N ASP A 41 -17.96 -20.81 -2.60
CA ASP A 41 -17.76 -22.23 -2.40
C ASP A 41 -18.15 -22.98 -3.68
N VAL A 42 -17.23 -23.77 -4.22
CA VAL A 42 -17.44 -24.54 -5.45
C VAL A 42 -17.82 -25.96 -5.09
N TYR A 43 -18.93 -26.43 -5.66
CA TYR A 43 -19.36 -27.81 -5.48
C TYR A 43 -18.81 -28.65 -6.64
N GLU A 44 -17.82 -29.47 -6.30
CA GLU A 44 -17.09 -30.31 -7.26
C GLU A 44 -17.68 -31.71 -7.32
N GLU A 45 -17.34 -32.45 -8.36
CA GLU A 45 -17.79 -33.86 -8.51
C GLU A 45 -17.34 -34.72 -7.31
N ALA A 46 -18.12 -35.74 -7.03
CA ALA A 46 -17.80 -36.69 -5.98
C ALA A 46 -16.59 -37.53 -6.38
N VAL A 47 -15.64 -37.65 -5.46
CA VAL A 47 -14.45 -38.49 -5.63
C VAL A 47 -14.70 -39.91 -5.03
N PRO A 48 -14.04 -40.94 -5.54
CA PRO A 48 -14.08 -42.28 -4.95
C PRO A 48 -13.52 -42.25 -3.50
N ILE A 49 -14.08 -43.10 -2.62
CA ILE A 49 -13.65 -43.16 -1.22
C ILE A 49 -12.15 -43.51 -1.10
N SER A 50 -11.61 -44.30 -2.05
CA SER A 50 -10.19 -44.67 -2.08
C SER A 50 -9.25 -43.48 -2.40
N GLU A 51 -9.76 -42.39 -2.99
CA GLU A 51 -9.01 -41.21 -3.41
C GLU A 51 -9.14 -40.04 -2.44
N LEU A 52 -9.75 -40.27 -1.28
CA LEU A 52 -9.91 -39.23 -0.27
C LEU A 52 -8.55 -38.83 0.33
N GLU A 53 -8.32 -37.54 0.38
CA GLU A 53 -7.12 -36.92 0.94
C GLU A 53 -7.42 -36.31 2.31
N GLU A 54 -6.48 -36.48 3.24
CA GLU A 54 -6.54 -35.92 4.59
C GLU A 54 -6.52 -34.38 4.54
N ASP A 55 -7.28 -33.75 5.42
CA ASP A 55 -7.41 -32.28 5.60
C ASP A 55 -8.03 -31.51 4.42
N LYS A 56 -8.50 -32.19 3.36
CA LYS A 56 -9.24 -31.57 2.27
C LYS A 56 -10.74 -31.64 2.48
N ILE A 57 -11.47 -30.65 1.97
CA ILE A 57 -12.92 -30.68 1.83
C ILE A 57 -13.20 -31.39 0.51
N GLN A 58 -13.83 -32.56 0.57
CA GLN A 58 -14.13 -33.38 -0.59
C GLN A 58 -15.56 -33.88 -0.54
N THR A 59 -16.07 -34.27 -1.70
CA THR A 59 -17.43 -34.80 -1.86
C THR A 59 -17.36 -36.29 -2.12
N VAL A 60 -18.22 -37.04 -1.47
CA VAL A 60 -18.38 -38.49 -1.66
C VAL A 60 -19.84 -38.81 -1.88
N THR A 61 -20.13 -39.67 -2.86
CA THR A 61 -21.45 -40.22 -3.08
C THR A 61 -21.42 -41.74 -2.89
N GLY A 62 -22.31 -42.28 -2.06
CA GLY A 62 -22.34 -43.71 -1.80
C GLY A 62 -23.62 -44.16 -1.16
N ALA A 63 -23.78 -45.48 -1.08
CA ALA A 63 -24.96 -46.11 -0.44
C ALA A 63 -24.77 -46.17 1.09
N ILE A 64 -25.82 -45.90 1.82
CA ILE A 64 -25.84 -46.04 3.27
C ILE A 64 -25.67 -47.52 3.64
N TYR A 65 -24.58 -47.87 4.31
CA TYR A 65 -24.22 -49.20 4.73
C TYR A 65 -24.48 -49.43 6.22
N GLY A 66 -25.35 -50.36 6.52
CA GLY A 66 -25.75 -50.68 7.88
C GLY A 66 -26.82 -49.72 8.46
N ARG A 67 -26.88 -49.66 9.78
CA ARG A 67 -27.86 -48.82 10.51
C ARG A 67 -27.17 -47.56 11.06
N VAL A 68 -27.85 -46.43 11.05
CA VAL A 68 -27.41 -45.21 11.73
C VAL A 68 -27.36 -45.46 13.24
N GLN A 69 -26.20 -45.27 13.84
CA GLN A 69 -25.99 -45.50 15.29
C GLN A 69 -25.96 -44.16 16.00
N VAL A 70 -26.60 -44.06 17.13
CA VAL A 70 -26.55 -42.92 18.04
C VAL A 70 -25.98 -43.39 19.38
N SER A 71 -24.88 -42.79 19.79
CA SER A 71 -24.17 -43.12 21.04
C SER A 71 -23.88 -41.85 21.85
N GLY A 72 -23.57 -42.00 23.12
CA GLY A 72 -23.23 -40.89 24.01
C GLY A 72 -24.37 -40.44 24.92
N SER A 73 -24.06 -39.51 25.85
CA SER A 73 -25.03 -38.94 26.81
C SER A 73 -25.88 -37.85 26.14
N SER A 74 -26.99 -37.45 26.79
CA SER A 74 -27.88 -36.38 26.28
C SER A 74 -27.17 -35.05 25.99
N ARG A 75 -26.04 -34.79 26.62
CA ARG A 75 -25.21 -33.56 26.36
C ARG A 75 -24.22 -33.73 25.22
N MET A 76 -23.79 -34.94 24.87
CA MET A 76 -22.79 -35.22 23.85
C MET A 76 -23.20 -36.47 23.03
N GLN A 77 -24.26 -36.33 22.24
CA GLN A 77 -24.71 -37.37 21.33
C GLN A 77 -23.90 -37.38 20.04
N VAL A 78 -23.45 -38.56 19.64
CA VAL A 78 -22.68 -38.78 18.40
C VAL A 78 -23.52 -39.71 17.52
N THR A 79 -23.84 -39.23 16.34
CA THR A 79 -24.49 -40.03 15.27
C THR A 79 -23.43 -40.50 14.32
N THR A 80 -23.34 -41.82 14.12
CA THR A 80 -22.35 -42.45 13.24
C THR A 80 -23.10 -43.17 12.10
N LEU A 81 -22.59 -43.01 10.90
CA LEU A 81 -23.04 -43.65 9.67
C LEU A 81 -21.83 -44.20 8.91
N HIS A 82 -22.03 -45.27 8.17
CA HIS A 82 -21.09 -45.77 7.18
C HIS A 82 -21.67 -45.59 5.78
N VAL A 83 -20.88 -45.03 4.89
CA VAL A 83 -21.22 -44.85 3.47
C VAL A 83 -20.25 -45.73 2.66
N LYS A 84 -20.77 -46.46 1.70
CA LYS A 84 -19.99 -47.36 0.86
C LYS A 84 -20.20 -47.03 -0.63
N ASP A 85 -19.09 -46.96 -1.35
CA ASP A 85 -19.05 -46.95 -2.80
C ASP A 85 -18.42 -48.25 -3.36
N LEU A 86 -18.02 -48.24 -4.62
CA LEU A 86 -17.33 -49.38 -5.26
C LEU A 86 -15.88 -49.54 -4.78
N THR A 87 -15.30 -48.51 -4.19
CA THR A 87 -13.87 -48.42 -3.87
C THR A 87 -13.57 -48.59 -2.38
N GLY A 88 -14.56 -48.32 -1.51
CA GLY A 88 -14.32 -48.39 -0.07
C GLY A 88 -15.53 -48.11 0.80
N THR A 89 -15.28 -47.97 2.09
CA THR A 89 -16.28 -47.57 3.10
C THR A 89 -15.75 -46.44 3.94
N LEU A 90 -16.52 -45.35 4.05
CA LEU A 90 -16.22 -44.16 4.80
C LEU A 90 -17.08 -44.09 6.05
N LYS A 91 -16.47 -43.87 7.20
CA LYS A 91 -17.14 -43.55 8.45
C LYS A 91 -17.46 -42.06 8.53
N VAL A 92 -18.69 -41.73 8.86
CA VAL A 92 -19.19 -40.35 8.94
C VAL A 92 -19.73 -40.11 10.35
N ILE A 93 -19.46 -38.92 10.90
CA ILE A 93 -19.81 -38.60 12.29
C ILE A 93 -20.48 -37.23 12.34
N TRP A 94 -21.63 -37.14 13.01
CA TRP A 94 -22.27 -35.88 13.38
C TRP A 94 -22.41 -35.77 14.89
N PHE A 95 -22.21 -34.59 15.41
CA PHE A 95 -22.43 -34.28 16.81
C PHE A 95 -23.80 -33.61 17.00
N ARG A 96 -24.55 -34.02 18.04
CA ARG A 96 -25.86 -33.44 18.42
C ARG A 96 -26.94 -33.52 17.35
N MET A 97 -26.91 -34.55 16.49
CA MET A 97 -27.90 -34.78 15.41
C MET A 97 -28.54 -36.17 15.49
N PRO A 98 -29.20 -36.53 16.61
CA PRO A 98 -29.82 -37.88 16.76
C PRO A 98 -30.98 -38.12 15.82
N PHE A 99 -31.65 -37.08 15.32
CA PHE A 99 -32.77 -37.15 14.40
C PHE A 99 -32.40 -37.80 13.06
N LEU A 100 -31.12 -37.79 12.67
CA LEU A 100 -30.65 -38.41 11.43
C LEU A 100 -30.94 -39.91 11.38
N ARG A 101 -31.07 -40.57 12.54
CA ARG A 101 -31.46 -41.98 12.62
C ARG A 101 -32.84 -42.25 12.01
N ASN A 102 -33.76 -41.29 12.08
CA ASN A 102 -35.11 -41.43 11.54
C ASN A 102 -35.20 -40.93 10.09
N THR A 103 -34.27 -40.09 9.67
CA THR A 103 -34.29 -39.50 8.32
C THR A 103 -33.56 -40.39 7.30
N LEU A 104 -32.50 -41.07 7.74
CA LEU A 104 -31.64 -41.87 6.87
C LEU A 104 -31.99 -43.37 6.98
N SER A 105 -32.37 -43.95 5.87
CA SER A 105 -32.67 -45.40 5.77
C SER A 105 -31.54 -46.14 5.09
N GLY A 106 -31.26 -47.37 5.53
CA GLY A 106 -30.24 -48.23 4.90
C GLY A 106 -30.54 -48.50 3.43
N GLY A 107 -29.49 -48.50 2.60
CA GLY A 107 -29.58 -48.72 1.15
C GLY A 107 -29.86 -47.46 0.31
N GLY A 108 -30.22 -46.32 0.93
CA GLY A 108 -30.38 -45.07 0.18
C GLY A 108 -29.03 -44.48 -0.25
N VAL A 109 -28.99 -43.82 -1.39
CA VAL A 109 -27.79 -43.11 -1.87
C VAL A 109 -27.76 -41.72 -1.28
N ILE A 110 -26.62 -41.37 -0.71
CA ILE A 110 -26.37 -40.08 -0.07
C ILE A 110 -25.10 -39.46 -0.62
N THR A 111 -25.10 -38.14 -0.81
CA THR A 111 -23.89 -37.34 -1.10
C THR A 111 -23.53 -36.55 0.12
N LEU A 112 -22.23 -36.59 0.47
CA LEU A 112 -21.65 -35.96 1.63
C LEU A 112 -20.49 -35.07 1.19
N ARG A 113 -20.44 -33.83 1.69
CA ARG A 113 -19.35 -32.92 1.43
C ARG A 113 -18.80 -32.40 2.76
N GLY A 114 -17.54 -32.61 3.00
CA GLY A 114 -16.91 -32.23 4.26
C GLY A 114 -15.42 -32.47 4.31
N ARG A 115 -14.82 -32.06 5.42
CA ARG A 115 -13.39 -32.27 5.66
C ARG A 115 -13.14 -33.72 6.08
N VAL A 116 -12.14 -34.30 5.45
CA VAL A 116 -11.69 -35.64 5.75
C VAL A 116 -10.57 -35.58 6.79
N VAL A 117 -10.71 -36.32 7.89
CA VAL A 117 -9.75 -36.31 9.01
C VAL A 117 -9.28 -37.75 9.28
N ARG A 118 -8.01 -37.93 9.50
CA ARG A 118 -7.45 -39.24 9.92
C ARG A 118 -7.51 -39.37 11.43
N LYS A 119 -8.14 -40.45 11.90
CA LYS A 119 -8.16 -40.76 13.34
C LYS A 119 -6.86 -41.47 13.76
N LYS A 120 -6.63 -41.50 15.08
CA LYS A 120 -5.48 -42.21 15.67
C LYS A 120 -5.45 -43.71 15.30
N THR A 121 -6.58 -44.29 14.92
CA THR A 121 -6.72 -45.68 14.43
C THR A 121 -6.23 -45.85 12.99
N GLY A 122 -5.88 -44.78 12.29
CA GLY A 122 -5.49 -44.79 10.90
C GLY A 122 -6.63 -44.61 9.89
N ASP A 123 -7.88 -44.71 10.37
CA ASP A 123 -9.08 -44.62 9.50
C ASP A 123 -9.36 -43.17 9.09
N LEU A 124 -9.76 -42.96 7.84
CA LEU A 124 -10.32 -41.71 7.37
C LEU A 124 -11.79 -41.58 7.82
N VAL A 125 -12.13 -40.45 8.37
CA VAL A 125 -13.47 -40.14 8.87
C VAL A 125 -13.87 -38.75 8.36
N MET A 126 -15.11 -38.60 7.96
CA MET A 126 -15.68 -37.30 7.60
C MET A 126 -16.49 -36.80 8.82
N GLU A 127 -16.10 -35.65 9.37
CA GLU A 127 -16.72 -35.09 10.55
C GLU A 127 -17.69 -33.95 10.17
N HIS A 128 -18.92 -34.09 10.61
CA HIS A 128 -19.98 -33.09 10.46
C HIS A 128 -20.17 -32.58 9.00
N PRO A 129 -20.16 -33.47 7.98
CA PRO A 129 -20.30 -33.05 6.60
C PRO A 129 -21.66 -32.43 6.31
N GLU A 130 -21.69 -31.57 5.28
CA GLU A 130 -22.94 -31.21 4.60
C GLU A 130 -23.51 -32.45 3.94
N MET A 131 -24.84 -32.62 4.02
CA MET A 131 -25.53 -33.84 3.64
C MET A 131 -26.60 -33.54 2.61
N PHE A 132 -26.59 -34.29 1.53
CA PHE A 132 -27.59 -34.26 0.45
C PHE A 132 -28.28 -35.61 0.35
N TYR A 133 -29.55 -35.66 0.78
CA TYR A 133 -30.37 -36.83 0.73
C TYR A 133 -31.77 -36.49 0.20
N PRO A 134 -32.26 -37.05 -0.92
CA PRO A 134 -31.50 -37.89 -1.87
C PRO A 134 -30.32 -37.15 -2.53
N SER A 135 -29.37 -37.92 -3.07
CA SER A 135 -28.12 -37.38 -3.69
C SER A 135 -28.40 -36.43 -4.88
N ALA A 136 -29.52 -36.56 -5.58
CA ALA A 136 -29.94 -35.67 -6.66
C ALA A 136 -29.95 -34.16 -6.25
N LYS A 137 -30.16 -33.85 -4.97
CA LYS A 137 -30.08 -32.47 -4.47
C LYS A 137 -28.66 -31.87 -4.55
N TYR A 138 -27.64 -32.70 -4.68
CA TYR A 138 -26.28 -32.25 -4.89
C TYR A 138 -26.04 -31.86 -6.35
N GLU A 139 -26.66 -32.60 -7.28
CA GLU A 139 -26.53 -32.33 -8.72
C GLU A 139 -27.03 -30.93 -9.09
N GLU A 140 -28.05 -30.41 -8.39
CA GLU A 140 -28.54 -29.03 -8.56
C GLU A 140 -27.51 -27.96 -8.18
N LYS A 141 -26.55 -28.32 -7.34
CA LYS A 141 -25.47 -27.41 -6.90
C LYS A 141 -24.12 -27.66 -7.59
N LEU A 142 -24.03 -28.75 -8.33
CA LEU A 142 -22.79 -29.17 -8.98
C LEU A 142 -22.30 -28.07 -9.95
N HIS A 143 -21.03 -27.75 -9.89
CA HIS A 143 -20.35 -26.69 -10.66
C HIS A 143 -20.88 -25.26 -10.43
N THR A 144 -21.80 -25.04 -9.48
CA THR A 144 -22.28 -23.71 -9.15
C THR A 144 -21.35 -23.02 -8.15
N LEU A 145 -21.26 -21.70 -8.26
CA LEU A 145 -20.55 -20.84 -7.30
C LEU A 145 -21.52 -20.40 -6.20
N GLN A 146 -21.41 -21.01 -5.03
CA GLN A 146 -22.26 -20.66 -3.88
C GLN A 146 -21.65 -19.52 -3.08
N PRO A 147 -22.34 -18.37 -2.91
CA PRO A 147 -21.78 -17.22 -2.22
C PRO A 147 -21.57 -17.49 -0.73
N VAL A 148 -20.44 -17.06 -0.21
CA VAL A 148 -20.10 -17.09 1.21
C VAL A 148 -20.02 -15.67 1.74
N TYR A 149 -20.92 -15.33 2.67
CA TYR A 149 -21.03 -13.99 3.26
C TYR A 149 -20.31 -13.90 4.59
N GLY A 150 -19.92 -12.68 4.99
CA GLY A 150 -19.49 -12.39 6.35
C GLY A 150 -20.61 -12.67 7.35
N LEU A 151 -20.32 -13.36 8.45
CA LEU A 151 -21.33 -13.79 9.39
C LEU A 151 -21.03 -13.30 10.81
N THR A 152 -22.09 -13.13 11.59
CA THR A 152 -22.00 -12.89 13.02
C THR A 152 -22.63 -14.05 13.81
N ALA A 153 -22.34 -14.18 15.10
CA ALA A 153 -22.89 -15.23 15.91
C ALA A 153 -24.43 -15.24 15.86
N GLY A 154 -25.00 -16.37 15.42
CA GLY A 154 -26.44 -16.58 15.25
C GLY A 154 -26.99 -16.28 13.85
N LEU A 155 -26.22 -15.65 12.96
CA LEU A 155 -26.60 -15.45 11.55
C LEU A 155 -25.92 -16.52 10.69
N SER A 156 -26.70 -17.29 9.93
CA SER A 156 -26.17 -18.31 9.02
C SER A 156 -26.12 -17.85 7.57
N ASN A 157 -25.20 -18.41 6.77
CA ASN A 157 -25.09 -18.11 5.36
C ASN A 157 -26.42 -18.35 4.59
N ASN A 158 -27.12 -19.43 4.93
CA ASN A 158 -28.44 -19.73 4.36
C ASN A 158 -29.50 -18.66 4.65
N MET A 159 -29.43 -18.01 5.84
CA MET A 159 -30.35 -16.90 6.16
C MET A 159 -30.07 -15.70 5.27
N VAL A 160 -28.80 -15.35 5.09
CA VAL A 160 -28.37 -14.24 4.20
C VAL A 160 -28.75 -14.55 2.77
N MET A 161 -28.45 -15.75 2.26
CA MET A 161 -28.81 -16.16 0.90
C MET A 161 -30.32 -16.10 0.63
N LYS A 162 -31.16 -16.55 1.56
CA LYS A 162 -32.61 -16.48 1.43
C LYS A 162 -33.13 -15.05 1.40
N ALA A 163 -32.61 -14.19 2.27
CA ALA A 163 -32.94 -12.78 2.29
C ALA A 163 -32.51 -12.11 0.97
N MET A 164 -31.28 -12.41 0.50
CA MET A 164 -30.74 -11.89 -0.76
C MET A 164 -31.61 -12.28 -1.97
N LYS A 165 -32.01 -13.56 -2.07
CA LYS A 165 -32.92 -13.99 -3.15
C LYS A 165 -34.24 -13.23 -3.15
N GLN A 166 -34.86 -13.06 -1.97
CA GLN A 166 -36.10 -12.28 -1.85
C GLN A 166 -35.90 -10.81 -2.24
N ALA A 167 -34.77 -10.22 -1.86
CA ALA A 167 -34.43 -8.86 -2.21
C ALA A 167 -34.29 -8.69 -3.73
N LEU A 168 -33.50 -9.55 -4.37
CA LEU A 168 -33.26 -9.52 -5.82
C LEU A 168 -34.51 -9.81 -6.67
N ASP A 169 -35.40 -10.66 -6.17
CA ASP A 169 -36.68 -10.98 -6.87
C ASP A 169 -37.73 -9.86 -6.66
N GLY A 170 -37.67 -9.15 -5.55
CA GLY A 170 -38.65 -8.14 -5.20
C GLY A 170 -38.26 -6.70 -5.57
N LEU A 171 -36.99 -6.45 -5.86
CA LEU A 171 -36.51 -5.13 -6.28
C LEU A 171 -36.75 -4.90 -7.77
N ASP A 172 -37.15 -3.68 -8.09
CA ASP A 172 -37.07 -3.17 -9.44
C ASP A 172 -35.63 -2.71 -9.71
N LEU A 173 -34.83 -3.60 -10.33
CA LEU A 173 -33.46 -3.34 -10.69
C LEU A 173 -33.31 -2.75 -12.10
N THR A 174 -34.36 -2.19 -12.70
CA THR A 174 -34.32 -1.61 -14.05
C THR A 174 -33.48 -0.32 -14.12
N ARG A 175 -32.85 0.06 -13.03
CA ARG A 175 -32.05 1.26 -12.89
C ARG A 175 -30.61 1.05 -13.40
N GLU A 176 -30.41 1.24 -14.72
CA GLU A 176 -29.06 1.47 -15.23
C GLU A 176 -28.62 2.91 -14.90
N ILE A 177 -27.45 3.05 -14.29
CA ILE A 177 -26.91 4.36 -13.86
C ILE A 177 -25.88 4.85 -14.88
N LEU A 178 -25.04 3.96 -15.41
CA LEU A 178 -24.02 4.34 -16.39
C LEU A 178 -24.64 4.60 -17.76
N PRO A 179 -24.28 5.70 -18.42
CA PRO A 179 -24.67 5.94 -19.80
C PRO A 179 -24.27 4.79 -20.73
N ASP A 180 -25.12 4.49 -21.72
CA ASP A 180 -24.82 3.44 -22.69
C ASP A 180 -23.51 3.69 -23.45
N SER A 181 -23.15 4.95 -23.68
CA SER A 181 -21.87 5.34 -24.29
C SER A 181 -20.65 4.84 -23.50
N LEU A 182 -20.67 4.99 -22.18
CA LEU A 182 -19.59 4.48 -21.30
C LEU A 182 -19.65 2.97 -21.20
N ARG A 183 -20.84 2.43 -20.97
CA ARG A 183 -21.02 0.99 -20.80
C ARG A 183 -20.55 0.18 -22.02
N LEU A 184 -20.93 0.61 -23.22
CA LEU A 184 -20.52 -0.05 -24.47
C LEU A 184 -19.03 0.17 -24.77
N LYS A 185 -18.50 1.36 -24.52
CA LYS A 185 -17.07 1.67 -24.73
C LYS A 185 -16.14 0.76 -23.94
N TYR A 186 -16.48 0.50 -22.69
CA TYR A 186 -15.66 -0.32 -21.80
C TYR A 186 -16.11 -1.77 -21.70
N GLY A 187 -17.13 -2.20 -22.46
CA GLY A 187 -17.64 -3.56 -22.48
C GLY A 187 -18.28 -4.01 -21.16
N LEU A 188 -18.83 -3.08 -20.38
CA LEU A 188 -19.36 -3.35 -19.05
C LEU A 188 -20.76 -3.97 -19.12
N ALA A 189 -21.00 -4.94 -18.23
CA ALA A 189 -22.32 -5.56 -18.07
C ALA A 189 -23.37 -4.53 -17.59
N GLU A 190 -24.64 -4.82 -17.82
CA GLU A 190 -25.76 -4.05 -17.32
C GLU A 190 -25.88 -4.24 -15.79
N TYR A 191 -26.32 -3.19 -15.07
CA TYR A 191 -26.35 -3.17 -13.60
C TYR A 191 -27.13 -4.33 -12.98
N ASN A 192 -28.33 -4.60 -13.49
CA ASN A 192 -29.18 -5.70 -13.00
C ASN A 192 -28.50 -7.08 -13.18
N TYR A 193 -27.90 -7.30 -14.34
CA TYR A 193 -27.10 -8.50 -14.61
C TYR A 193 -25.92 -8.61 -13.63
N ALA A 194 -25.21 -7.53 -13.40
CA ALA A 194 -24.05 -7.51 -12.51
C ALA A 194 -24.42 -7.76 -11.05
N VAL A 195 -25.47 -7.12 -10.53
CA VAL A 195 -25.92 -7.33 -9.14
C VAL A 195 -26.42 -8.77 -8.93
N ARG A 196 -27.13 -9.36 -9.88
CA ARG A 196 -27.55 -10.77 -9.80
C ARG A 196 -26.36 -11.71 -9.92
N GLY A 197 -25.49 -11.46 -10.89
CA GLY A 197 -24.31 -12.27 -11.16
C GLY A 197 -23.26 -12.27 -10.06
N ILE A 198 -23.11 -11.20 -9.29
CA ILE A 198 -22.18 -11.18 -8.15
C ILE A 198 -22.71 -12.00 -6.96
N HIS A 199 -24.02 -12.08 -6.74
CA HIS A 199 -24.60 -12.83 -5.64
C HIS A 199 -24.86 -14.30 -5.98
N PHE A 200 -25.33 -14.58 -7.19
CA PHE A 200 -25.67 -15.93 -7.63
C PHE A 200 -25.18 -16.17 -9.07
N PRO A 201 -23.85 -16.23 -9.26
CA PRO A 201 -23.29 -16.46 -10.59
C PRO A 201 -23.64 -17.88 -11.10
N GLU A 202 -24.10 -17.98 -12.34
CA GLU A 202 -24.35 -19.27 -12.99
C GLU A 202 -23.04 -19.99 -13.30
N ASP A 203 -22.01 -19.22 -13.65
CA ASP A 203 -20.67 -19.72 -13.94
C ASP A 203 -19.59 -18.67 -13.62
N LYS A 204 -18.33 -19.00 -13.91
CA LYS A 204 -17.20 -18.10 -13.67
C LYS A 204 -17.20 -16.88 -14.59
N GLU A 205 -17.71 -16.99 -15.81
CA GLU A 205 -17.75 -15.90 -16.79
C GLU A 205 -18.75 -14.82 -16.34
N VAL A 206 -19.95 -15.23 -15.92
CA VAL A 206 -20.95 -14.36 -15.31
C VAL A 206 -20.38 -13.64 -14.11
N PHE A 207 -19.67 -14.36 -13.23
CA PHE A 207 -19.01 -13.77 -12.07
C PHE A 207 -17.98 -12.68 -12.45
N TYR A 208 -17.10 -12.96 -13.43
CA TYR A 208 -16.08 -12.00 -13.84
C TYR A 208 -16.69 -10.73 -14.43
N HIS A 209 -17.67 -10.83 -15.31
CA HIS A 209 -18.34 -9.68 -15.91
C HIS A 209 -19.14 -8.87 -14.87
N ALA A 210 -19.82 -9.55 -13.95
CA ALA A 210 -20.53 -8.91 -12.86
C ALA A 210 -19.58 -8.14 -11.94
N ARG A 211 -18.46 -8.75 -11.57
CA ARG A 211 -17.45 -8.15 -10.71
C ARG A 211 -16.76 -6.96 -11.40
N GLU A 212 -16.37 -7.12 -12.65
CA GLU A 212 -15.74 -6.04 -13.44
C GLU A 212 -16.63 -4.79 -13.48
N ARG A 213 -17.93 -4.95 -13.74
CA ARG A 213 -18.89 -3.85 -13.73
C ARG A 213 -18.98 -3.16 -12.37
N LEU A 214 -19.15 -3.90 -11.29
CA LEU A 214 -19.36 -3.32 -9.96
C LEU A 214 -18.09 -2.68 -9.40
N VAL A 215 -16.93 -3.27 -9.68
CA VAL A 215 -15.62 -2.68 -9.32
C VAL A 215 -15.36 -1.40 -10.11
N PHE A 216 -15.67 -1.36 -11.40
CA PHE A 216 -15.57 -0.14 -12.21
C PHE A 216 -16.42 1.00 -11.62
N GLU A 217 -17.65 0.70 -11.25
CA GLU A 217 -18.57 1.66 -10.65
C GLU A 217 -18.04 2.19 -9.30
N GLU A 218 -17.54 1.30 -8.44
CA GLU A 218 -16.96 1.66 -7.14
C GLU A 218 -15.73 2.57 -7.30
N PHE A 219 -14.86 2.28 -8.27
CA PHE A 219 -13.70 3.12 -8.57
C PHE A 219 -14.10 4.46 -9.22
N LEU A 220 -15.06 4.46 -10.11
CA LEU A 220 -15.55 5.68 -10.74
C LEU A 220 -16.16 6.64 -9.71
N GLU A 221 -17.05 6.13 -8.83
CA GLU A 221 -17.61 6.90 -7.72
C GLU A 221 -16.51 7.54 -6.86
N PHE A 222 -15.50 6.75 -6.52
CA PHE A 222 -14.39 7.20 -5.70
C PHE A 222 -13.57 8.31 -6.39
N ILE A 223 -13.21 8.11 -7.67
CA ILE A 223 -12.45 9.11 -8.45
C ILE A 223 -13.23 10.42 -8.59
N LEU A 224 -14.52 10.34 -8.89
CA LEU A 224 -15.37 11.52 -9.00
C LEU A 224 -15.51 12.27 -7.67
N SER A 225 -15.57 11.54 -6.56
CA SER A 225 -15.63 12.15 -5.22
C SER A 225 -14.33 12.88 -4.88
N ILE A 226 -13.17 12.32 -5.23
CA ILE A 226 -11.87 12.98 -5.07
C ILE A 226 -11.80 14.24 -5.95
N ARG A 227 -12.23 14.17 -7.21
CA ARG A 227 -12.23 15.33 -8.13
C ARG A 227 -13.08 16.48 -7.60
N ARG A 228 -14.26 16.17 -7.07
CA ARG A 228 -15.13 17.17 -6.45
C ARG A 228 -14.48 17.82 -5.24
N LEU A 229 -13.78 17.06 -4.41
CA LEU A 229 -13.01 17.62 -3.30
C LEU A 229 -11.89 18.53 -3.79
N LYS A 230 -11.19 18.10 -4.86
CA LYS A 230 -10.16 18.91 -5.51
C LYS A 230 -10.72 20.21 -6.05
N GLU A 231 -11.80 20.19 -6.82
CA GLU A 231 -12.50 21.39 -7.35
C GLU A 231 -12.94 22.34 -6.23
N LYS A 232 -13.37 21.79 -5.09
CA LYS A 232 -13.71 22.61 -3.93
C LYS A 232 -12.47 23.27 -3.31
N ASN A 233 -11.32 22.59 -3.34
CA ASN A 233 -10.05 23.11 -2.84
C ASN A 233 -9.34 24.03 -3.85
N GLU A 234 -9.48 23.79 -5.16
CA GLU A 234 -8.96 24.65 -6.26
C GLU A 234 -9.58 26.04 -6.32
N ARG A 235 -10.56 26.36 -5.47
CA ARG A 235 -11.16 27.70 -5.38
C ARG A 235 -10.33 28.68 -4.57
N LEU A 236 -9.19 28.26 -4.00
CA LEU A 236 -8.29 29.16 -3.30
C LEU A 236 -7.54 30.02 -4.31
N ASP A 237 -7.79 31.32 -4.26
CA ASP A 237 -7.09 32.29 -5.10
C ASP A 237 -5.61 32.35 -4.71
N ASN A 238 -4.75 32.57 -5.68
CA ASN A 238 -3.32 32.68 -5.46
C ASN A 238 -2.96 34.00 -4.74
N ASN A 239 -2.71 33.91 -3.44
CA ASN A 239 -2.26 35.04 -2.65
C ASN A 239 -0.78 35.42 -2.87
N TYR A 240 -0.02 34.54 -3.51
CA TYR A 240 1.45 34.63 -3.68
C TYR A 240 1.85 34.43 -5.15
N PRO A 241 1.39 35.26 -6.10
CA PRO A 241 1.72 35.07 -7.51
C PRO A 241 3.21 35.27 -7.74
N MET A 242 3.87 34.29 -8.35
CA MET A 242 5.30 34.29 -8.61
C MET A 242 5.58 34.27 -10.10
N GLN A 243 6.24 35.32 -10.59
CA GLN A 243 6.69 35.37 -11.97
C GLN A 243 7.99 34.59 -12.16
N SER A 244 8.24 34.14 -13.38
CA SER A 244 9.55 33.60 -13.78
C SER A 244 10.64 34.67 -13.57
N ARG A 245 11.77 34.27 -12.97
CA ARG A 245 12.85 35.18 -12.65
C ARG A 245 14.12 34.89 -13.47
N PRO A 246 14.71 35.90 -14.11
CA PRO A 246 15.94 35.71 -14.92
C PRO A 246 17.12 35.19 -14.10
N GLU A 247 17.15 35.44 -12.79
CA GLU A 247 18.18 34.92 -11.88
C GLU A 247 18.13 33.39 -11.80
N VAL A 248 16.93 32.79 -11.82
CA VAL A 248 16.75 31.33 -11.82
C VAL A 248 17.21 30.75 -13.17
N GLN A 249 16.88 31.42 -14.28
CA GLN A 249 17.34 30.99 -15.59
C GLN A 249 18.86 31.06 -15.71
N LYS A 250 19.47 32.15 -15.25
CA LYS A 250 20.94 32.31 -15.22
C LYS A 250 21.61 31.25 -14.33
N PHE A 251 20.99 30.87 -13.21
CA PHE A 251 21.49 29.78 -12.39
C PHE A 251 21.47 28.46 -13.12
N LEU A 252 20.37 28.13 -13.83
CA LEU A 252 20.25 26.92 -14.64
C LEU A 252 21.34 26.83 -15.73
N GLU A 253 21.63 27.94 -16.40
CA GLU A 253 22.65 28.00 -17.45
C GLU A 253 24.10 27.81 -16.92
N ASN A 254 24.34 28.13 -15.65
CA ASN A 254 25.65 28.00 -15.00
C ASN A 254 25.84 26.67 -14.27
N LEU A 255 24.83 25.81 -14.16
CA LEU A 255 24.98 24.50 -13.51
C LEU A 255 26.02 23.63 -14.23
N PRO A 256 26.83 22.82 -13.52
CA PRO A 256 27.84 21.95 -14.10
C PRO A 256 27.25 20.70 -14.79
N PHE A 257 25.93 20.63 -14.91
CA PHE A 257 25.16 19.58 -15.56
C PHE A 257 23.86 20.14 -16.12
N GLU A 258 23.36 19.52 -17.17
CA GLU A 258 22.04 19.85 -17.71
C GLU A 258 20.94 19.07 -16.98
N LEU A 259 19.79 19.71 -16.79
CA LEU A 259 18.61 19.01 -16.27
C LEU A 259 18.14 17.98 -17.29
N THR A 260 17.68 16.81 -16.79
CA THR A 260 17.02 15.82 -17.64
C THR A 260 15.73 16.38 -18.24
N GLY A 261 15.24 15.77 -19.32
CA GLY A 261 13.99 16.18 -19.96
C GLY A 261 12.81 16.14 -18.99
N ALA A 262 12.76 15.12 -18.12
CA ALA A 262 11.74 15.00 -17.07
C ALA A 262 11.85 16.11 -16.02
N GLN A 263 13.05 16.46 -15.57
CA GLN A 263 13.26 17.56 -14.61
C GLN A 263 12.86 18.91 -15.20
N GLN A 264 13.23 19.18 -16.47
CA GLN A 264 12.84 20.40 -17.18
C GLN A 264 11.32 20.51 -17.32
N LYS A 265 10.65 19.41 -17.65
CA LYS A 265 9.19 19.35 -17.75
C LYS A 265 8.54 19.68 -16.42
N VAL A 266 8.97 19.00 -15.34
CA VAL A 266 8.42 19.21 -14.00
C VAL A 266 8.68 20.64 -13.51
N TRP A 267 9.85 21.21 -13.78
CA TRP A 267 10.13 22.61 -13.45
C TRP A 267 9.16 23.56 -14.16
N LYS A 268 8.93 23.39 -15.47
CA LYS A 268 7.97 24.20 -16.22
C LYS A 268 6.53 24.08 -15.70
N GLU A 269 6.13 22.89 -15.27
CA GLU A 269 4.82 22.68 -14.64
C GLU A 269 4.70 23.47 -13.34
N ILE A 270 5.71 23.42 -12.46
CA ILE A 270 5.77 24.17 -11.21
C ILE A 270 5.77 25.68 -11.47
N GLU A 271 6.63 26.15 -12.38
CA GLU A 271 6.73 27.56 -12.72
C GLU A 271 5.41 28.15 -13.26
N LYS A 272 4.72 27.35 -14.09
CA LYS A 272 3.38 27.70 -14.57
C LYS A 272 2.36 27.82 -13.43
N ASP A 273 2.37 26.86 -12.50
CA ASP A 273 1.42 26.88 -11.38
C ASP A 273 1.69 28.02 -10.43
N LEU A 274 2.95 28.31 -10.11
CA LEU A 274 3.35 29.43 -9.24
C LEU A 274 2.91 30.79 -9.80
N GLY A 275 2.82 30.92 -11.13
CA GLY A 275 2.36 32.12 -11.83
C GLY A 275 0.87 32.13 -12.16
N SER A 276 0.12 31.09 -11.80
CA SER A 276 -1.32 30.98 -12.11
C SER A 276 -2.17 31.75 -11.12
N ASP A 277 -3.47 31.93 -11.43
CA ASP A 277 -4.45 32.57 -10.54
C ASP A 277 -4.86 31.68 -9.35
N LYS A 278 -4.39 30.44 -9.29
CA LYS A 278 -4.71 29.47 -8.24
C LYS A 278 -3.49 29.06 -7.45
N THR A 279 -3.69 28.73 -6.17
CA THR A 279 -2.63 28.24 -5.30
C THR A 279 -2.16 26.85 -5.76
N MET A 280 -0.86 26.70 -6.01
CA MET A 280 -0.28 25.40 -6.39
C MET A 280 -0.37 24.41 -5.24
N SER A 281 -0.83 23.19 -5.53
CA SER A 281 -0.76 22.03 -4.64
C SER A 281 -0.27 20.83 -5.46
N ARG A 282 1.05 20.51 -5.42
CA ARG A 282 1.68 19.58 -6.35
C ARG A 282 2.55 18.53 -5.66
N LEU A 283 2.44 17.29 -6.13
CA LEU A 283 3.33 16.17 -5.77
C LEU A 283 4.36 15.96 -6.88
N VAL A 284 5.64 16.07 -6.55
CA VAL A 284 6.75 15.64 -7.40
C VAL A 284 7.24 14.26 -6.97
N GLN A 285 6.99 13.30 -7.81
CA GLN A 285 7.37 11.91 -7.60
C GLN A 285 8.56 11.55 -8.50
N GLY A 286 9.50 10.77 -7.96
CA GLY A 286 10.63 10.29 -8.74
C GLY A 286 11.47 9.31 -7.93
N ASP A 287 12.22 8.49 -8.62
CA ASP A 287 13.10 7.50 -7.98
C ASP A 287 14.17 8.14 -7.09
N VAL A 288 14.80 7.34 -6.22
CA VAL A 288 15.93 7.79 -5.41
C VAL A 288 17.06 8.24 -6.32
N GLY A 289 17.48 9.51 -6.15
CA GLY A 289 18.54 10.11 -6.97
C GLY A 289 18.10 10.57 -8.36
N SER A 290 16.80 10.70 -8.63
CA SER A 290 16.27 11.33 -9.87
C SER A 290 16.46 12.86 -9.89
N GLY A 291 17.01 13.45 -8.80
CA GLY A 291 17.29 14.88 -8.72
C GLY A 291 16.11 15.77 -8.35
N LYS A 292 15.14 15.27 -7.59
CA LYS A 292 14.03 16.08 -7.05
C LYS A 292 14.47 17.34 -6.33
N THR A 293 15.59 17.24 -5.60
CA THR A 293 16.12 18.35 -4.81
C THR A 293 16.45 19.58 -5.64
N ILE A 294 17.00 19.43 -6.86
CA ILE A 294 17.30 20.60 -7.70
C ILE A 294 16.03 21.34 -8.12
N VAL A 295 14.95 20.61 -8.39
CA VAL A 295 13.65 21.21 -8.72
C VAL A 295 13.09 21.98 -7.51
N ALA A 296 13.26 21.46 -6.29
CA ALA A 296 12.90 22.16 -5.06
C ALA A 296 13.73 23.43 -4.86
N VAL A 297 15.04 23.39 -5.14
CA VAL A 297 15.92 24.55 -5.07
C VAL A 297 15.47 25.65 -6.04
N LEU A 298 15.14 25.28 -7.27
CA LEU A 298 14.62 26.23 -8.26
C LEU A 298 13.32 26.92 -7.80
N ALA A 299 12.40 26.14 -7.22
CA ALA A 299 11.16 26.68 -6.66
C ALA A 299 11.40 27.62 -5.48
N LEU A 300 12.30 27.26 -4.56
CA LEU A 300 12.70 28.11 -3.44
C LEU A 300 13.39 29.40 -3.89
N MET A 301 14.27 29.32 -4.88
CA MET A 301 14.91 30.49 -5.48
C MET A 301 13.87 31.41 -6.13
N ASN A 302 12.95 30.85 -6.90
CA ASN A 302 11.91 31.63 -7.56
C ASN A 302 11.03 32.36 -6.54
N ALA A 303 10.65 31.68 -5.44
CA ALA A 303 9.90 32.31 -4.35
C ALA A 303 10.71 33.47 -3.71
N ALA A 304 11.99 33.24 -3.40
CA ALA A 304 12.86 34.24 -2.77
C ALA A 304 13.06 35.48 -3.65
N PHE A 305 13.30 35.33 -4.95
CA PHE A 305 13.44 36.44 -5.90
C PHE A 305 12.12 37.17 -6.20
N ASN A 306 10.97 36.53 -5.94
CA ASN A 306 9.68 37.22 -5.94
C ASN A 306 9.36 37.93 -4.60
N GLY A 307 10.30 37.91 -3.62
CA GLY A 307 10.17 38.59 -2.34
C GLY A 307 9.52 37.75 -1.24
N TYR A 308 9.07 36.53 -1.54
CA TYR A 308 8.43 35.63 -0.60
C TYR A 308 9.45 34.78 0.15
N GLN A 309 8.99 34.18 1.26
CA GLN A 309 9.74 33.15 1.95
C GLN A 309 9.35 31.78 1.44
N GLY A 310 10.34 30.89 1.31
CA GLY A 310 10.15 29.46 1.02
C GLY A 310 10.60 28.61 2.21
N ALA A 311 9.77 27.68 2.66
CA ALA A 311 10.13 26.76 3.74
C ALA A 311 10.21 25.33 3.23
N MET A 312 11.31 24.62 3.56
CA MET A 312 11.51 23.21 3.20
C MET A 312 11.60 22.36 4.46
N MET A 313 10.67 21.43 4.60
CA MET A 313 10.58 20.50 5.72
C MET A 313 11.15 19.13 5.34
N ALA A 314 12.14 18.67 6.12
CA ALA A 314 12.72 17.35 6.01
C ALA A 314 12.29 16.44 7.17
N PRO A 315 12.20 15.10 6.99
CA PRO A 315 11.73 14.17 8.02
C PRO A 315 12.71 14.02 9.20
N THR A 316 13.98 14.27 9.00
CA THR A 316 15.02 14.14 10.04
C THR A 316 15.92 15.35 10.09
N GLU A 317 16.56 15.57 11.25
CA GLU A 317 17.52 16.67 11.43
C GLU A 317 18.77 16.51 10.58
N VAL A 318 19.21 15.26 10.37
CA VAL A 318 20.36 14.96 9.51
C VAL A 318 20.08 15.43 8.08
N LEU A 319 18.92 15.08 7.54
CA LEU A 319 18.53 15.48 6.20
C LEU A 319 18.32 17.00 6.08
N ALA A 320 17.73 17.62 7.11
CA ALA A 320 17.57 19.08 7.16
C ALA A 320 18.92 19.80 7.13
N ARG A 321 19.91 19.35 7.91
CA ARG A 321 21.28 19.89 7.89
C ARG A 321 21.94 19.69 6.52
N GLN A 322 21.82 18.50 5.95
CA GLN A 322 22.39 18.18 4.64
C GLN A 322 21.81 19.08 3.53
N HIS A 323 20.48 19.29 3.53
CA HIS A 323 19.85 20.24 2.60
C HIS A 323 20.37 21.67 2.84
N TYR A 324 20.45 22.10 4.09
CA TYR A 324 20.94 23.41 4.45
C TYR A 324 22.37 23.63 3.97
N GLU A 325 23.30 22.74 4.25
CA GLU A 325 24.71 22.81 3.86
C GLU A 325 24.86 22.79 2.34
N ASN A 326 24.17 21.88 1.65
CA ASN A 326 24.23 21.76 0.20
C ASN A 326 23.69 23.01 -0.51
N ILE A 327 22.54 23.53 -0.06
CA ILE A 327 21.92 24.71 -0.66
C ILE A 327 22.76 25.97 -0.33
N THR A 328 23.23 26.11 0.88
CA THR A 328 24.10 27.25 1.28
C THR A 328 25.37 27.25 0.44
N LYS A 329 26.06 26.11 0.34
CA LYS A 329 27.26 25.98 -0.48
C LYS A 329 26.99 26.27 -1.95
N MET A 330 25.87 25.74 -2.50
CA MET A 330 25.48 26.01 -3.87
C MET A 330 25.27 27.51 -4.12
N PHE A 331 24.64 28.21 -3.18
CA PHE A 331 24.42 29.65 -3.30
C PHE A 331 25.72 30.46 -3.17
N GLU A 332 26.67 30.02 -2.35
CA GLU A 332 28.00 30.60 -2.28
C GLU A 332 28.80 30.37 -3.56
N ASP A 333 28.79 29.15 -4.11
CA ASP A 333 29.51 28.77 -5.34
C ASP A 333 29.01 29.54 -6.58
N TYR A 334 27.74 29.99 -6.61
CA TYR A 334 27.11 30.72 -7.72
C TYR A 334 26.78 32.19 -7.40
N ASP A 335 27.34 32.76 -6.33
CA ASP A 335 27.12 34.16 -5.89
C ASP A 335 25.62 34.53 -5.81
N ILE A 336 24.78 33.66 -5.26
CA ILE A 336 23.35 33.89 -5.10
C ILE A 336 23.07 34.60 -3.78
N PRO A 337 22.53 35.83 -3.77
CA PRO A 337 22.37 36.66 -2.58
C PRO A 337 21.12 36.30 -1.75
N ILE A 338 20.84 35.01 -1.58
CA ILE A 338 19.70 34.50 -0.80
C ILE A 338 20.19 33.90 0.52
N LYS A 339 19.63 34.36 1.64
CA LYS A 339 19.98 33.82 2.96
C LYS A 339 19.12 32.61 3.29
N VAL A 340 19.80 31.53 3.64
CA VAL A 340 19.21 30.26 4.10
C VAL A 340 19.32 30.18 5.61
N GLU A 341 18.30 29.76 6.32
CA GLU A 341 18.29 29.55 7.77
C GLU A 341 17.92 28.11 8.09
N LEU A 342 18.58 27.52 9.08
CA LEU A 342 18.27 26.19 9.59
C LEU A 342 17.46 26.28 10.88
N LEU A 343 16.40 25.47 11.03
CA LEU A 343 15.63 25.38 12.26
C LEU A 343 15.29 23.91 12.58
N THR A 344 15.95 23.37 13.62
CA THR A 344 15.77 21.97 14.06
C THR A 344 15.47 21.87 15.56
N GLY A 345 14.99 20.70 15.99
CA GLY A 345 14.65 20.44 17.38
C GLY A 345 15.83 20.47 18.34
N SER A 346 17.00 20.01 17.89
CA SER A 346 18.25 19.91 18.71
C SER A 346 18.97 21.23 18.95
N MET A 347 18.64 22.31 18.23
CA MET A 347 19.26 23.64 18.41
C MET A 347 19.04 24.17 19.81
N THR A 348 20.04 24.89 20.33
CA THR A 348 19.95 25.56 21.63
C THR A 348 18.87 26.65 21.62
N ALA A 349 18.32 26.98 22.78
CA ALA A 349 17.31 28.05 22.89
C ALA A 349 17.80 29.41 22.32
N LYS A 350 19.09 29.70 22.44
CA LYS A 350 19.71 30.93 21.91
C LYS A 350 19.76 30.91 20.38
N GLU A 351 20.11 29.78 19.79
CA GLU A 351 20.15 29.61 18.33
C GLU A 351 18.74 29.68 17.75
N LYS A 352 17.79 28.98 18.35
CA LYS A 352 16.38 29.05 17.94
C LYS A 352 15.85 30.47 17.96
N ARG A 353 16.10 31.21 19.03
CA ARG A 353 15.65 32.61 19.12
C ARG A 353 16.24 33.47 18.01
N ARG A 354 17.52 33.32 17.69
CA ARG A 354 18.16 34.04 16.57
C ARG A 354 17.57 33.66 15.22
N ALA A 355 17.24 32.36 15.02
CA ALA A 355 16.60 31.89 13.81
C ALA A 355 15.16 32.47 13.70
N TYR A 356 14.39 32.48 14.80
CA TYR A 356 13.05 33.07 14.82
C TYR A 356 13.10 34.56 14.45
N ASP A 357 14.01 35.35 15.07
CA ASP A 357 14.16 36.77 14.77
C ASP A 357 14.46 37.02 13.27
N ARG A 358 15.31 36.17 12.64
CA ARG A 358 15.67 36.29 11.22
C ARG A 358 14.53 35.87 10.28
N ILE A 359 13.72 34.89 10.69
CA ILE A 359 12.57 34.44 9.94
C ILE A 359 11.48 35.52 10.00
N GLU A 360 11.18 36.01 11.20
CA GLU A 360 10.12 37.00 11.42
C GLU A 360 10.39 38.35 10.76
N CYS A 361 11.64 38.79 10.74
CA CYS A 361 12.00 40.03 10.04
C CYS A 361 12.21 39.87 8.53
N GLY A 362 11.96 38.70 7.94
CA GLY A 362 12.08 38.43 6.49
C GLY A 362 13.54 38.43 5.97
N LEU A 363 14.55 38.42 6.85
CA LEU A 363 15.96 38.36 6.46
C LEU A 363 16.32 36.99 5.88
N ALA A 364 15.79 35.92 6.48
CA ALA A 364 15.87 34.58 5.94
C ALA A 364 14.78 34.38 4.90
N LYS A 365 15.18 34.20 3.62
CA LYS A 365 14.25 33.95 2.52
C LYS A 365 13.99 32.47 2.28
N ILE A 366 14.92 31.61 2.62
CA ILE A 366 14.76 30.15 2.57
C ILE A 366 14.97 29.58 3.96
N ILE A 367 14.02 28.81 4.45
CA ILE A 367 14.04 28.20 5.77
C ILE A 367 13.99 26.69 5.63
N ILE A 368 14.97 25.98 6.15
CA ILE A 368 15.08 24.52 6.10
C ILE A 368 15.00 23.97 7.51
N GLY A 369 14.22 22.95 7.73
CA GLY A 369 14.10 22.35 9.07
C GLY A 369 13.28 21.08 9.12
N THR A 370 12.97 20.68 10.35
CA THR A 370 12.07 19.56 10.63
C THR A 370 10.68 20.08 11.02
N HIS A 371 9.86 19.27 11.68
CA HIS A 371 8.57 19.74 12.22
C HIS A 371 8.70 20.92 13.22
N ALA A 372 9.92 21.34 13.58
CA ALA A 372 10.13 22.61 14.28
C ALA A 372 9.59 23.82 13.51
N LEU A 373 9.53 23.75 12.16
CA LEU A 373 8.96 24.79 11.29
C LEU A 373 7.46 25.00 11.51
N ILE A 374 6.74 24.00 11.98
CA ILE A 374 5.27 24.02 12.18
C ILE A 374 4.92 24.54 13.59
N GLN A 375 5.86 24.53 14.53
CA GLN A 375 5.61 24.89 15.93
C GLN A 375 5.06 26.32 16.07
N GLY A 376 4.20 26.54 17.08
CA GLY A 376 3.51 27.82 17.30
C GLY A 376 4.43 29.02 17.45
N ALA A 377 5.68 28.82 17.92
CA ALA A 377 6.67 29.87 18.13
C ALA A 377 7.29 30.46 16.85
N VAL A 378 7.10 29.85 15.69
CA VAL A 378 7.64 30.35 14.41
C VAL A 378 6.63 31.28 13.77
N SER A 379 7.00 32.55 13.59
CA SER A 379 6.27 33.54 12.80
C SER A 379 7.03 33.80 11.49
N TYR A 380 6.34 33.70 10.37
CA TYR A 380 6.88 34.02 9.05
C TYR A 380 6.47 35.45 8.65
N ASP A 381 7.35 36.16 7.96
CA ASP A 381 7.07 37.49 7.41
C ASP A 381 6.11 37.39 6.21
N ASN A 382 6.46 36.57 5.22
CA ASN A 382 5.69 36.41 3.99
C ASN A 382 5.92 35.04 3.36
N LEU A 383 5.38 33.97 3.97
CA LEU A 383 5.57 32.59 3.54
C LEU A 383 4.72 32.27 2.33
N GLY A 384 5.32 32.24 1.14
CA GLY A 384 4.63 31.97 -0.13
C GLY A 384 4.78 30.54 -0.67
N LEU A 385 5.80 29.78 -0.21
CA LEU A 385 6.03 28.40 -0.67
C LEU A 385 6.42 27.49 0.48
N VAL A 386 5.77 26.33 0.52
CA VAL A 386 6.07 25.26 1.46
C VAL A 386 6.46 24.00 0.67
N ILE A 387 7.61 23.42 0.99
CA ILE A 387 8.07 22.16 0.42
C ILE A 387 8.18 21.11 1.52
N THR A 388 7.62 19.92 1.28
CA THR A 388 7.79 18.77 2.18
C THR A 388 8.51 17.64 1.47
N ASP A 389 9.61 17.16 2.04
CA ASP A 389 10.38 16.03 1.51
C ASP A 389 9.98 14.73 2.21
N GLU A 390 9.94 13.60 1.47
CA GLU A 390 9.61 12.27 1.99
C GLU A 390 8.24 12.19 2.70
N GLN A 391 7.18 12.58 2.02
CA GLN A 391 5.82 12.75 2.56
C GLN A 391 5.25 11.55 3.32
N HIS A 392 5.59 10.33 2.98
CA HIS A 392 5.03 9.12 3.62
C HIS A 392 5.23 9.08 5.15
N ARG A 393 6.08 9.95 5.69
CA ARG A 393 6.34 10.11 7.12
C ARG A 393 5.60 11.29 7.78
N PHE A 394 4.88 12.10 6.99
CA PHE A 394 4.10 13.26 7.48
C PHE A 394 2.60 13.04 7.26
N GLY A 395 1.80 13.19 8.31
CA GLY A 395 0.35 13.12 8.23
C GLY A 395 -0.26 14.32 7.48
N VAL A 396 -1.44 14.13 6.88
CA VAL A 396 -2.25 15.18 6.21
C VAL A 396 -2.41 16.41 7.11
N LYS A 397 -2.71 16.22 8.40
CA LYS A 397 -2.85 17.28 9.41
C LYS A 397 -1.62 18.16 9.59
N GLN A 398 -0.43 17.63 9.40
CA GLN A 398 0.82 18.42 9.52
C GLN A 398 1.01 19.33 8.32
N ARG A 399 0.63 18.88 7.12
CA ARG A 399 0.62 19.72 5.90
C ARG A 399 -0.35 20.88 6.03
N GLU A 400 -1.59 20.60 6.44
CA GLU A 400 -2.61 21.61 6.69
C GLU A 400 -2.16 22.64 7.73
N THR A 401 -1.58 22.18 8.85
CA THR A 401 -1.05 23.07 9.88
C THR A 401 0.06 23.96 9.33
N PHE A 402 0.91 23.44 8.43
CA PHE A 402 1.99 24.20 7.83
C PHE A 402 1.45 25.22 6.80
N ALA A 403 0.52 24.82 5.97
CA ALA A 403 -0.15 25.71 5.02
C ALA A 403 -0.89 26.88 5.74
N LEU A 404 -1.54 26.61 6.87
CA LEU A 404 -2.23 27.62 7.65
C LEU A 404 -1.31 28.73 8.23
N LYS A 405 -0.01 28.48 8.39
CA LYS A 405 0.96 29.46 8.88
C LYS A 405 1.30 30.58 7.89
N GLY A 406 1.11 30.34 6.59
CA GLY A 406 1.44 31.29 5.54
C GLY A 406 0.22 31.99 4.93
N GLY A 407 -1.03 31.76 5.40
CA GLY A 407 -2.19 32.30 4.72
C GLY A 407 -2.40 31.68 3.32
N GLU A 408 -2.33 30.35 3.24
CA GLU A 408 -2.50 29.49 2.05
C GLU A 408 -1.35 29.63 1.02
N PRO A 409 -0.10 29.34 1.41
CA PRO A 409 1.03 29.34 0.50
C PRO A 409 0.93 28.19 -0.53
N HIS A 410 1.68 28.31 -1.61
CA HIS A 410 1.90 27.20 -2.52
C HIS A 410 2.50 25.98 -1.79
N VAL A 411 2.04 24.78 -2.12
CA VAL A 411 2.48 23.51 -1.51
C VAL A 411 3.13 22.62 -2.56
N LEU A 412 4.38 22.25 -2.32
CA LEU A 412 5.13 21.29 -3.12
C LEU A 412 5.49 20.08 -2.24
N VAL A 413 5.05 18.93 -2.63
CA VAL A 413 5.34 17.69 -1.93
C VAL A 413 6.31 16.86 -2.76
N MET A 414 7.33 16.28 -2.13
CA MET A 414 8.27 15.39 -2.80
C MET A 414 8.19 13.97 -2.23
N SER A 415 8.25 12.97 -3.10
CA SER A 415 8.33 11.57 -2.70
C SER A 415 9.43 10.83 -3.46
N ALA A 416 10.28 10.12 -2.72
CA ALA A 416 11.27 9.21 -3.29
C ALA A 416 10.76 7.77 -3.42
N THR A 417 9.55 7.49 -2.96
CA THR A 417 8.88 6.22 -3.26
C THR A 417 8.22 6.34 -4.62
N PRO A 418 8.68 5.60 -5.64
CA PRO A 418 7.92 5.50 -6.86
C PRO A 418 6.62 4.76 -6.57
N ILE A 419 5.50 5.47 -6.66
CA ILE A 419 4.16 4.92 -6.51
C ILE A 419 3.57 4.85 -7.92
N PRO A 420 2.98 3.73 -8.35
CA PRO A 420 2.30 3.68 -9.63
C PRO A 420 1.33 4.85 -9.79
N ARG A 421 1.32 5.48 -10.98
CA ARG A 421 0.58 6.73 -11.23
C ARG A 421 -0.90 6.62 -10.86
N THR A 422 -1.51 5.48 -11.13
CA THR A 422 -2.91 5.18 -10.77
C THR A 422 -3.16 5.22 -9.26
N LEU A 423 -2.22 4.67 -8.49
CA LEU A 423 -2.30 4.67 -7.03
C LEU A 423 -1.99 6.06 -6.45
N ALA A 424 -1.08 6.80 -7.07
CA ALA A 424 -0.75 8.17 -6.65
C ALA A 424 -1.97 9.10 -6.77
N ILE A 425 -2.78 8.97 -7.83
CA ILE A 425 -4.04 9.71 -8.00
C ILE A 425 -5.03 9.43 -6.86
N ILE A 426 -5.06 8.20 -6.38
CA ILE A 426 -5.95 7.79 -5.29
C ILE A 426 -5.46 8.30 -3.93
N LEU A 427 -4.16 8.15 -3.66
CA LEU A 427 -3.59 8.52 -2.36
C LEU A 427 -3.43 10.03 -2.17
N TYR A 428 -3.29 10.76 -3.27
CA TYR A 428 -2.96 12.18 -3.31
C TYR A 428 -3.84 12.93 -4.29
N GLY A 429 -5.11 12.56 -4.40
CA GLY A 429 -6.04 13.12 -5.37
C GLY A 429 -6.32 14.63 -5.19
N ASP A 430 -5.91 15.18 -4.05
CA ASP A 430 -5.90 16.61 -3.75
C ASP A 430 -4.68 17.35 -4.36
N LEU A 431 -3.68 16.62 -4.90
CA LEU A 431 -2.46 17.17 -5.47
C LEU A 431 -2.38 16.94 -6.99
N ASP A 432 -1.79 17.88 -7.70
CA ASP A 432 -1.33 17.66 -9.08
C ASP A 432 -0.07 16.81 -9.08
N ILE A 433 0.02 15.83 -9.98
CA ILE A 433 1.12 14.86 -9.96
C ILE A 433 2.08 15.13 -11.11
N SER A 434 3.35 15.36 -10.76
CA SER A 434 4.49 15.41 -11.68
C SER A 434 5.44 14.24 -11.42
N VAL A 435 5.92 13.60 -12.48
CA VAL A 435 6.79 12.42 -12.38
C VAL A 435 8.14 12.72 -13.02
N ILE A 436 9.23 12.46 -12.27
CA ILE A 436 10.60 12.44 -12.78
C ILE A 436 10.99 10.98 -12.97
N ASP A 437 10.80 10.45 -14.15
CA ASP A 437 11.06 9.07 -14.57
C ASP A 437 12.42 8.84 -15.21
N GLU A 438 13.23 9.90 -15.29
CA GLU A 438 14.59 9.85 -15.81
C GLU A 438 15.62 9.98 -14.69
N LEU A 439 16.73 9.24 -14.83
CA LEU A 439 17.91 9.40 -13.96
C LEU A 439 18.94 10.31 -14.66
N PRO A 440 19.73 11.10 -13.89
CA PRO A 440 20.83 11.90 -14.44
C PRO A 440 21.83 11.03 -15.23
N ALA A 441 22.30 11.53 -16.39
CA ALA A 441 23.10 10.79 -17.36
C ALA A 441 24.42 10.19 -16.81
N ASN A 442 24.98 10.75 -15.76
CA ASN A 442 26.27 10.33 -15.18
C ASN A 442 26.13 9.21 -14.13
N ARG A 443 24.94 8.67 -13.90
CA ARG A 443 24.71 7.65 -12.89
C ARG A 443 24.90 6.24 -13.46
N LEU A 444 25.84 5.49 -12.90
CA LEU A 444 26.06 4.09 -13.29
C LEU A 444 24.97 3.18 -12.70
N PRO A 445 24.43 2.23 -13.48
CA PRO A 445 23.48 1.25 -12.95
C PRO A 445 24.10 0.43 -11.82
N ILE A 446 23.33 0.24 -10.73
CA ILE A 446 23.79 -0.59 -9.61
C ILE A 446 23.74 -2.06 -10.03
N LYS A 447 24.84 -2.79 -9.79
CA LYS A 447 24.89 -4.25 -10.02
C LYS A 447 24.31 -4.98 -8.80
N ASN A 448 23.28 -5.76 -9.04
CA ASN A 448 22.53 -6.45 -7.99
C ASN A 448 22.85 -7.95 -8.01
N CYS A 449 22.80 -8.60 -6.83
CA CYS A 449 22.76 -10.05 -6.74
C CYS A 449 21.90 -10.48 -5.54
N VAL A 450 21.10 -11.52 -5.75
CA VAL A 450 20.36 -12.22 -4.69
C VAL A 450 21.05 -13.53 -4.42
N VAL A 451 21.46 -13.75 -3.18
CA VAL A 451 22.31 -14.89 -2.78
C VAL A 451 21.80 -15.52 -1.48
N ASP A 452 22.17 -16.77 -1.25
CA ASP A 452 21.91 -17.44 0.02
C ASP A 452 22.98 -17.12 1.08
N THR A 453 22.73 -17.51 2.32
CA THR A 453 23.63 -17.28 3.45
C THR A 453 25.00 -17.95 3.31
N GLY A 454 25.14 -18.97 2.47
CA GLY A 454 26.43 -19.62 2.16
C GLY A 454 27.38 -18.73 1.36
N TYR A 455 26.84 -17.66 0.75
CA TYR A 455 27.64 -16.70 0.00
C TYR A 455 28.34 -15.65 0.89
N ARG A 456 28.03 -15.61 2.20
CA ARG A 456 28.46 -14.55 3.14
C ARG A 456 29.98 -14.32 3.12
N ASN A 457 30.79 -15.35 3.19
CA ASN A 457 32.25 -15.23 3.13
C ASN A 457 32.76 -14.60 1.83
N LYS A 458 32.10 -14.90 0.70
CA LYS A 458 32.44 -14.27 -0.59
C LYS A 458 32.07 -12.78 -0.59
N ALA A 459 30.92 -12.43 0.01
CA ALA A 459 30.49 -11.05 0.16
C ALA A 459 31.48 -10.24 1.04
N TYR A 460 31.94 -10.81 2.16
CA TYR A 460 32.94 -10.18 3.02
C TYR A 460 34.28 -9.97 2.30
N ASN A 461 34.76 -10.97 1.56
CA ASN A 461 35.97 -10.84 0.76
C ASN A 461 35.83 -9.77 -0.34
N PHE A 462 34.65 -9.65 -0.94
CA PHE A 462 34.37 -8.60 -1.91
C PHE A 462 34.36 -7.23 -1.25
N MET A 463 33.77 -7.07 -0.06
CA MET A 463 33.81 -5.84 0.73
C MET A 463 35.24 -5.43 1.09
N LYS A 464 36.07 -6.37 1.57
CA LYS A 464 37.50 -6.16 1.85
C LYS A 464 38.24 -5.61 0.63
N LYS A 465 37.98 -6.17 -0.58
CA LYS A 465 38.55 -5.70 -1.83
C LYS A 465 38.12 -4.25 -2.14
N GLN A 466 36.84 -3.93 -2.01
CA GLN A 466 36.33 -2.59 -2.27
C GLN A 466 36.87 -1.55 -1.27
N ILE A 467 37.05 -1.95 -0.01
CA ILE A 467 37.65 -1.10 1.03
C ILE A 467 39.13 -0.86 0.73
N ALA A 468 39.88 -1.87 0.26
CA ALA A 468 41.26 -1.70 -0.16
C ALA A 468 41.43 -0.73 -1.35
N GLU A 469 40.37 -0.58 -2.17
CA GLU A 469 40.28 0.43 -3.25
C GLU A 469 39.84 1.82 -2.70
N GLY A 470 39.72 1.99 -1.38
CA GLY A 470 39.31 3.23 -0.71
C GLY A 470 37.80 3.47 -0.63
N ARG A 471 36.97 2.44 -0.86
CA ARG A 471 35.50 2.53 -0.83
C ARG A 471 34.93 2.22 0.55
N GLN A 472 33.64 2.55 0.74
CA GLN A 472 32.91 2.28 1.96
C GLN A 472 31.72 1.36 1.67
N CYS A 473 31.25 0.66 2.73
CA CYS A 473 30.22 -0.35 2.64
C CYS A 473 29.12 -0.10 3.68
N TYR A 474 27.89 -0.40 3.31
CA TYR A 474 26.75 -0.50 4.21
C TYR A 474 26.36 -1.96 4.41
N VAL A 475 26.01 -2.33 5.63
CA VAL A 475 25.39 -3.60 5.97
C VAL A 475 24.08 -3.31 6.70
N ILE A 476 22.97 -3.80 6.16
CA ILE A 476 21.64 -3.59 6.74
C ILE A 476 21.15 -4.87 7.35
N CYS A 477 20.75 -4.81 8.62
CA CYS A 477 20.11 -5.90 9.34
C CYS A 477 18.62 -5.61 9.50
N PRO A 478 17.71 -6.59 9.36
CA PRO A 478 16.29 -6.38 9.56
C PRO A 478 15.98 -6.09 11.02
N MET A 479 14.89 -5.35 11.24
CA MET A 479 14.30 -5.20 12.57
C MET A 479 13.70 -6.52 13.04
N VAL A 480 13.81 -6.82 14.34
CA VAL A 480 13.19 -7.99 14.97
C VAL A 480 11.95 -7.49 15.73
N GLU A 481 10.77 -8.01 15.40
CA GLU A 481 9.47 -7.51 15.86
C GLU A 481 9.23 -7.57 17.38
N GLU A 482 10.06 -8.25 18.18
CA GLU A 482 9.74 -8.53 19.59
C GLU A 482 10.11 -7.43 20.60
N SER A 483 11.06 -6.58 20.34
CA SER A 483 11.32 -5.31 21.07
C SER A 483 12.46 -4.48 20.49
N GLU A 484 12.38 -3.16 20.59
CA GLU A 484 13.47 -2.24 20.21
C GLU A 484 14.80 -2.52 20.96
N THR A 485 14.77 -3.24 22.10
CA THR A 485 15.94 -3.67 22.88
C THR A 485 16.69 -4.79 22.18
N MET A 486 15.99 -5.79 21.68
CA MET A 486 16.59 -6.92 20.96
C MET A 486 17.18 -6.50 19.62
N GLU A 487 16.61 -5.49 18.96
CA GLU A 487 17.17 -4.93 17.72
C GLU A 487 18.55 -4.32 17.91
N ALA A 488 18.70 -3.52 18.96
CA ALA A 488 19.98 -2.87 19.27
C ALA A 488 21.06 -3.90 19.65
N GLU A 489 20.68 -4.95 20.35
CA GLU A 489 21.56 -6.04 20.71
C GLU A 489 21.99 -6.83 19.47
N ASN A 490 21.06 -7.21 18.60
CA ASN A 490 21.35 -7.95 17.37
C ASN A 490 22.29 -7.21 16.40
N VAL A 491 22.11 -5.90 16.23
CA VAL A 491 22.99 -5.08 15.37
C VAL A 491 24.36 -4.92 15.99
N THR A 492 24.42 -4.77 17.31
CA THR A 492 25.69 -4.65 18.05
C THR A 492 26.49 -5.96 17.99
N ASP A 493 25.84 -7.10 18.24
CA ASP A 493 26.48 -8.42 18.18
C ASP A 493 26.97 -8.73 16.76
N TYR A 494 26.15 -8.42 15.75
CA TYR A 494 26.55 -8.55 14.36
C TYR A 494 27.78 -7.67 14.03
N THR A 495 27.80 -6.44 14.56
CA THR A 495 28.91 -5.52 14.35
C THR A 495 30.21 -6.05 14.95
N VAL A 496 30.15 -6.62 16.16
CA VAL A 496 31.32 -7.23 16.81
C VAL A 496 31.84 -8.42 15.98
N ALA A 497 30.94 -9.33 15.58
CA ALA A 497 31.31 -10.48 14.77
C ALA A 497 31.90 -10.07 13.40
N LEU A 498 31.33 -9.03 12.79
CA LEU A 498 31.84 -8.50 11.53
C LEU A 498 33.20 -7.82 11.70
N GLN A 499 33.44 -7.10 12.82
CA GLN A 499 34.73 -6.49 13.12
C GLN A 499 35.83 -7.57 13.25
N GLU A 500 35.54 -8.67 13.95
CA GLU A 500 36.47 -9.79 14.09
C GLU A 500 36.82 -10.40 12.70
N GLU A 501 35.84 -10.58 11.84
CA GLU A 501 36.04 -11.11 10.49
C GLU A 501 36.80 -10.15 9.58
N MET A 502 36.58 -8.84 9.72
CA MET A 502 37.23 -7.81 8.89
C MET A 502 38.68 -7.53 9.32
N GLY A 503 38.99 -7.74 10.60
CA GLY A 503 40.30 -7.47 11.20
C GLY A 503 40.48 -6.00 11.61
N ASP A 504 41.58 -5.70 12.34
CA ASP A 504 41.78 -4.41 13.01
C ASP A 504 42.02 -3.22 12.06
N GLN A 505 42.36 -3.47 10.81
CA GLN A 505 42.66 -2.43 9.82
C GLN A 505 41.39 -1.78 9.24
N ILE A 506 40.23 -2.43 9.36
CA ILE A 506 38.95 -1.98 8.84
C ILE A 506 38.06 -1.59 10.02
N GLN A 507 37.67 -0.32 10.10
CA GLN A 507 36.79 0.16 11.16
C GLN A 507 35.33 -0.11 10.81
N VAL A 508 34.67 -0.86 11.68
CA VAL A 508 33.24 -1.16 11.60
C VAL A 508 32.52 -0.39 12.71
N ALA A 509 31.44 0.30 12.36
CA ALA A 509 30.59 0.98 13.34
C ALA A 509 29.13 0.53 13.19
N CYS A 510 28.36 0.60 14.28
CA CYS A 510 26.92 0.38 14.25
C CYS A 510 26.12 1.66 14.36
N LEU A 511 24.92 1.68 13.76
CA LEU A 511 23.96 2.76 13.86
C LEU A 511 22.56 2.19 14.06
N HIS A 512 21.88 2.54 15.16
CA HIS A 512 20.54 2.07 15.44
C HIS A 512 19.67 3.11 16.16
N GLY A 513 18.35 2.92 16.18
CA GLY A 513 17.37 3.89 16.67
C GLY A 513 17.62 4.40 18.09
N LYS A 514 18.08 3.54 19.00
CA LYS A 514 18.31 3.86 20.43
C LYS A 514 19.51 4.73 20.75
N MET A 515 20.41 4.91 19.80
CA MET A 515 21.58 5.79 20.03
C MET A 515 21.14 7.23 20.24
N LYS A 516 21.84 7.94 21.15
CA LYS A 516 21.66 9.38 21.33
C LYS A 516 22.04 10.12 20.06
N GLN A 517 21.35 11.23 19.76
CA GLN A 517 21.57 11.98 18.53
C GLN A 517 23.05 12.39 18.33
N ALA A 518 23.70 12.87 19.37
CA ALA A 518 25.12 13.23 19.32
C ALA A 518 26.04 12.06 18.92
N GLN A 519 25.71 10.84 19.30
CA GLN A 519 26.48 9.66 18.90
C GLN A 519 26.24 9.31 17.42
N LYS A 520 24.99 9.47 16.94
CA LYS A 520 24.64 9.27 15.53
C LYS A 520 25.38 10.28 14.66
N ASP A 521 25.41 11.54 15.08
CA ASP A 521 26.07 12.63 14.36
C ASP A 521 27.59 12.39 14.31
N ASP A 522 28.25 11.98 15.42
CA ASP A 522 29.68 11.63 15.45
C ASP A 522 30.00 10.46 14.47
N ILE A 523 29.23 9.40 14.50
CA ILE A 523 29.44 8.28 13.58
C ILE A 523 29.29 8.72 12.11
N MET A 524 28.32 9.57 11.83
CA MET A 524 28.08 10.08 10.49
C MET A 524 29.23 10.98 10.01
N ASP A 525 29.72 11.85 10.84
CA ASP A 525 30.88 12.69 10.54
C ASP A 525 32.14 11.86 10.26
N ARG A 526 32.36 10.81 11.05
CA ARG A 526 33.52 9.90 10.88
C ARG A 526 33.39 9.07 9.59
N ILE A 527 32.18 8.66 9.21
CA ILE A 527 31.91 8.01 7.90
C ILE A 527 32.20 9.00 6.77
N GLY A 528 31.72 10.25 6.88
CA GLY A 528 31.98 11.29 5.89
C GLY A 528 33.47 11.57 5.67
N ARG A 529 34.29 11.44 6.72
CA ARG A 529 35.76 11.57 6.67
C ARG A 529 36.48 10.29 6.27
N ASN A 530 35.77 9.22 5.96
CA ASN A 530 36.30 7.87 5.65
C ASN A 530 37.12 7.24 6.81
N GLU A 531 36.85 7.63 8.04
CA GLU A 531 37.45 7.02 9.24
C GLU A 531 36.80 5.68 9.57
N ILE A 532 35.54 5.47 9.15
CA ILE A 532 34.76 4.24 9.26
C ILE A 532 34.52 3.72 7.84
N GLN A 533 34.92 2.47 7.58
CA GLN A 533 34.80 1.84 6.27
C GLN A 533 33.53 1.01 6.12
N ILE A 534 32.98 0.47 7.22
CA ILE A 534 31.74 -0.31 7.20
C ILE A 534 30.76 0.25 8.23
N LEU A 535 29.56 0.58 7.80
CA LEU A 535 28.45 0.93 8.67
C LEU A 535 27.42 -0.18 8.71
N VAL A 536 27.25 -0.79 9.87
CA VAL A 536 26.17 -1.75 10.14
C VAL A 536 24.98 -1.00 10.72
N SER A 537 23.78 -1.17 10.15
CA SER A 537 22.62 -0.43 10.63
C SER A 537 21.33 -1.24 10.48
N THR A 538 20.32 -0.84 11.24
CA THR A 538 18.91 -1.17 10.95
C THR A 538 18.39 -0.29 9.80
N THR A 539 17.08 -0.30 9.55
CA THR A 539 16.40 0.54 8.55
C THR A 539 16.56 2.05 8.77
N VAL A 540 17.20 2.50 9.86
CA VAL A 540 17.45 3.93 10.16
C VAL A 540 18.22 4.65 9.03
N ILE A 541 18.99 3.92 8.21
CA ILE A 541 19.67 4.47 7.01
C ILE A 541 18.69 4.84 5.87
N GLU A 542 17.43 4.42 5.91
CA GLU A 542 16.43 4.82 4.90
C GLU A 542 16.33 6.34 4.76
N VAL A 543 16.71 7.10 5.78
CA VAL A 543 16.49 8.54 5.83
C VAL A 543 17.81 9.32 5.82
N GLY A 544 18.09 9.92 4.66
CA GLY A 544 18.89 11.14 4.60
C GLY A 544 20.40 11.01 4.62
N ILE A 545 21.01 9.83 4.61
CA ILE A 545 22.47 9.70 4.64
C ILE A 545 23.01 9.59 3.21
N ASP A 546 23.76 10.59 2.79
CA ASP A 546 24.44 10.59 1.48
C ASP A 546 25.96 10.50 1.69
N VAL A 547 26.51 9.30 1.38
CA VAL A 547 27.97 9.07 1.36
C VAL A 547 28.36 8.65 -0.04
N PRO A 548 28.84 9.58 -0.89
CA PRO A 548 29.17 9.30 -2.30
C PRO A 548 30.22 8.20 -2.48
N ASN A 549 31.05 7.96 -1.46
CA ASN A 549 32.09 6.93 -1.46
C ASN A 549 31.58 5.53 -1.07
N ALA A 550 30.34 5.40 -0.59
CA ALA A 550 29.73 4.10 -0.29
C ALA A 550 29.28 3.41 -1.58
N THR A 551 29.96 2.33 -1.93
CA THR A 551 29.73 1.60 -3.19
C THR A 551 29.17 0.21 -3.00
N VAL A 552 29.17 -0.35 -1.80
CA VAL A 552 28.60 -1.67 -1.51
C VAL A 552 27.48 -1.55 -0.49
N MET A 553 26.33 -2.10 -0.84
CA MET A 553 25.22 -2.32 0.08
C MET A 553 25.00 -3.83 0.23
N MET A 554 25.07 -4.33 1.45
CA MET A 554 24.73 -5.71 1.79
C MET A 554 23.50 -5.70 2.70
N ILE A 555 22.47 -6.46 2.37
CA ILE A 555 21.23 -6.52 3.14
C ILE A 555 21.02 -7.96 3.61
N GLU A 556 21.09 -8.16 4.92
CA GLU A 556 20.85 -9.45 5.56
C GLU A 556 19.36 -9.75 5.66
N ASN A 557 18.98 -11.02 5.51
CA ASN A 557 17.59 -11.49 5.56
C ASN A 557 16.66 -10.62 4.69
N ALA A 558 17.05 -10.41 3.44
CA ALA A 558 16.33 -9.53 2.51
C ALA A 558 14.85 -9.94 2.32
N GLU A 559 14.50 -11.20 2.58
CA GLU A 559 13.12 -11.69 2.56
C GLU A 559 12.19 -11.00 3.56
N ARG A 560 12.73 -10.38 4.61
CA ARG A 560 11.94 -9.67 5.62
C ARG A 560 11.55 -8.24 5.22
N PHE A 561 12.16 -7.73 4.16
CA PHE A 561 11.91 -6.37 3.66
C PHE A 561 10.93 -6.38 2.49
N GLY A 562 10.20 -5.28 2.30
CA GLY A 562 9.46 -5.00 1.09
C GLY A 562 10.35 -4.69 -0.11
N LEU A 563 9.89 -5.00 -1.34
CA LEU A 563 10.67 -4.66 -2.54
C LEU A 563 10.89 -3.15 -2.67
N ALA A 564 9.89 -2.34 -2.37
CA ALA A 564 10.01 -0.88 -2.36
C ALA A 564 11.05 -0.41 -1.33
N GLN A 565 11.07 -1.02 -0.15
CA GLN A 565 12.05 -0.73 0.89
C GLN A 565 13.46 -1.16 0.48
N LEU A 566 13.61 -2.35 -0.07
CA LEU A 566 14.90 -2.83 -0.62
C LEU A 566 15.40 -1.91 -1.74
N HIS A 567 14.52 -1.42 -2.58
CA HIS A 567 14.85 -0.45 -3.63
C HIS A 567 15.35 0.88 -3.04
N GLN A 568 14.70 1.41 -2.00
CA GLN A 568 15.12 2.63 -1.31
C GLN A 568 16.50 2.46 -0.65
N LEU A 569 16.74 1.32 0.03
CA LEU A 569 18.03 0.98 0.61
C LEU A 569 19.11 0.88 -0.47
N ARG A 570 18.83 0.17 -1.58
CA ARG A 570 19.72 0.09 -2.73
C ARG A 570 20.10 1.47 -3.28
N GLY A 571 19.15 2.40 -3.32
CA GLY A 571 19.36 3.78 -3.78
C GLY A 571 20.30 4.61 -2.90
N ARG A 572 20.72 4.11 -1.73
CA ARG A 572 21.71 4.78 -0.86
C ARG A 572 23.14 4.59 -1.34
N VAL A 573 23.40 3.68 -2.24
CA VAL A 573 24.66 3.55 -3.00
C VAL A 573 24.46 3.99 -4.45
N GLY A 574 25.56 4.12 -5.21
CA GLY A 574 25.49 4.57 -6.61
C GLY A 574 25.29 6.07 -6.78
N ARG A 575 25.72 6.88 -5.81
CA ARG A 575 25.64 8.34 -5.84
C ARG A 575 26.97 9.01 -6.27
N GLY A 576 28.04 8.23 -6.30
CA GLY A 576 29.36 8.68 -6.77
C GLY A 576 29.67 8.23 -8.20
N LYS A 577 30.90 8.52 -8.62
CA LYS A 577 31.43 8.16 -9.96
C LYS A 577 31.86 6.69 -10.11
N TYR A 578 31.76 5.91 -9.04
CA TYR A 578 32.24 4.53 -9.00
C TYR A 578 31.10 3.53 -9.15
N GLN A 579 31.41 2.37 -9.75
CA GLN A 579 30.47 1.28 -9.85
C GLN A 579 30.00 0.83 -8.45
N SER A 580 28.71 0.73 -8.25
CA SER A 580 28.13 0.31 -6.98
C SER A 580 27.42 -1.05 -7.10
N TYR A 581 27.33 -1.74 -5.97
CA TYR A 581 26.86 -3.11 -5.87
C TYR A 581 25.85 -3.24 -4.72
N CYS A 582 24.81 -4.04 -4.93
CA CYS A 582 23.86 -4.37 -3.89
C CYS A 582 23.73 -5.90 -3.77
N ILE A 583 23.97 -6.43 -2.57
CA ILE A 583 23.94 -7.86 -2.26
C ILE A 583 22.73 -8.10 -1.35
N PHE A 584 21.74 -8.80 -1.86
CA PHE A 584 20.55 -9.21 -1.11
C PHE A 584 20.77 -10.63 -0.60
N MET A 585 20.99 -10.78 0.70
CA MET A 585 21.20 -12.07 1.35
C MET A 585 19.87 -12.61 1.86
N SER A 586 19.50 -13.84 1.48
CA SER A 586 18.25 -14.47 1.91
C SER A 586 18.50 -15.83 2.55
N ALA A 587 17.89 -16.08 3.70
CA ALA A 587 17.86 -17.36 4.37
C ALA A 587 16.71 -18.26 3.86
N SER A 588 15.73 -17.69 3.19
CA SER A 588 14.55 -18.42 2.71
C SER A 588 14.85 -19.28 1.49
N LYS A 589 14.37 -20.54 1.54
CA LYS A 589 14.41 -21.48 0.40
C LYS A 589 13.11 -21.48 -0.42
N SER A 590 12.10 -20.71 -0.02
CA SER A 590 10.82 -20.62 -0.71
C SER A 590 10.99 -20.13 -2.14
N LYS A 591 10.28 -20.75 -3.07
CA LYS A 591 10.26 -20.36 -4.48
C LYS A 591 9.67 -18.95 -4.66
N GLU A 592 8.61 -18.65 -3.94
CA GLU A 592 7.94 -17.34 -3.96
C GLU A 592 8.89 -16.21 -3.52
N THR A 593 9.66 -16.43 -2.43
CA THR A 593 10.65 -15.46 -1.97
C THR A 593 11.73 -15.22 -3.01
N LYS A 594 12.21 -16.28 -3.68
CA LYS A 594 13.22 -16.16 -4.73
C LYS A 594 12.69 -15.37 -5.93
N GLU A 595 11.50 -15.70 -6.41
CA GLU A 595 10.84 -15.00 -7.52
C GLU A 595 10.63 -13.51 -7.17
N ARG A 596 10.22 -13.22 -5.93
CA ARG A 596 10.06 -11.84 -5.45
C ARG A 596 11.38 -11.07 -5.45
N LEU A 597 12.42 -11.61 -4.85
CA LEU A 597 13.72 -10.93 -4.77
C LEU A 597 14.42 -10.84 -6.14
N ASP A 598 14.15 -11.77 -7.06
CA ASP A 598 14.74 -11.78 -8.40
C ASP A 598 14.29 -10.60 -9.28
N ILE A 599 13.18 -9.98 -8.96
CA ILE A 599 12.72 -8.72 -9.55
C ILE A 599 13.80 -7.64 -9.43
N LEU A 600 14.50 -7.59 -8.27
CA LEU A 600 15.58 -6.65 -8.01
C LEU A 600 16.84 -6.91 -8.85
N ASN A 601 17.08 -8.15 -9.27
CA ASN A 601 18.16 -8.48 -10.20
C ASN A 601 17.92 -7.94 -11.61
N HIS A 602 16.65 -7.95 -12.04
CA HIS A 602 16.27 -7.65 -13.41
C HIS A 602 15.86 -6.19 -13.65
N SER A 603 15.64 -5.41 -12.59
CA SER A 603 15.22 -4.03 -12.71
C SER A 603 15.92 -3.10 -11.73
N ASN A 604 16.36 -1.95 -12.25
CA ASN A 604 16.75 -0.78 -11.45
C ASN A 604 15.68 0.32 -11.45
N ASP A 605 14.60 0.11 -12.18
CA ASP A 605 13.47 1.04 -12.28
C ASP A 605 12.56 0.90 -11.05
N GLY A 606 12.51 1.96 -10.24
CA GLY A 606 11.73 1.98 -9.00
C GLY A 606 10.22 1.88 -9.23
N PHE A 607 9.69 2.45 -10.32
CA PHE A 607 8.26 2.37 -10.64
C PHE A 607 7.86 0.94 -11.02
N LYS A 608 8.70 0.24 -11.78
CA LYS A 608 8.49 -1.17 -12.11
C LYS A 608 8.56 -2.05 -10.87
N ILE A 609 9.56 -1.83 -10.02
CA ILE A 609 9.72 -2.60 -8.76
C ILE A 609 8.53 -2.36 -7.83
N ALA A 610 8.07 -1.11 -7.70
CA ALA A 610 6.91 -0.78 -6.88
C ALA A 610 5.62 -1.43 -7.42
N SER A 611 5.43 -1.45 -8.74
CA SER A 611 4.29 -2.12 -9.37
C SER A 611 4.30 -3.63 -9.12
N GLU A 612 5.48 -4.27 -9.17
CA GLU A 612 5.63 -5.70 -8.90
C GLU A 612 5.49 -6.04 -7.40
N ASP A 613 6.05 -5.19 -6.50
CA ASP A 613 5.85 -5.35 -5.05
C ASP A 613 4.37 -5.31 -4.70
N LEU A 614 3.68 -4.39 -5.32
CA LEU A 614 2.27 -4.19 -5.22
C LEU A 614 1.48 -5.43 -5.67
N ARG A 615 1.81 -5.97 -6.83
CA ARG A 615 1.20 -7.17 -7.40
C ARG A 615 1.38 -8.41 -6.51
N LEU A 616 2.53 -8.54 -5.85
CA LEU A 616 2.88 -9.72 -5.06
C LEU A 616 2.35 -9.69 -3.62
N ARG A 617 2.23 -8.52 -3.00
CA ARG A 617 1.81 -8.40 -1.59
C ARG A 617 0.31 -8.30 -1.39
N GLY A 618 -0.41 -7.82 -2.40
CA GLY A 618 -1.79 -7.41 -2.21
C GLY A 618 -1.91 -6.13 -1.34
N PRO A 619 -3.14 -5.64 -1.11
CA PRO A 619 -3.41 -4.29 -0.59
C PRO A 619 -3.10 -4.06 0.89
N GLY A 620 -2.83 -5.09 1.67
CA GLY A 620 -2.89 -5.02 3.14
C GLY A 620 -1.72 -4.33 3.84
N ASP A 621 -0.51 -4.38 3.28
CA ASP A 621 0.71 -4.16 4.08
C ASP A 621 1.54 -2.91 3.73
N LEU A 622 1.28 -2.22 2.60
CA LEU A 622 2.22 -1.24 2.07
C LEU A 622 2.23 0.13 2.78
N PHE A 623 1.14 0.55 3.39
CA PHE A 623 1.03 1.94 3.89
C PHE A 623 0.39 2.11 5.27
N GLY A 624 0.16 1.05 6.02
CA GLY A 624 -0.61 1.18 7.26
C GLY A 624 -2.05 1.69 7.03
N ILE A 625 -2.56 1.55 5.80
CA ILE A 625 -3.87 2.04 5.36
C ILE A 625 -5.00 1.41 6.19
N ARG A 626 -4.79 0.21 6.73
CA ARG A 626 -5.69 -0.37 7.74
C ARG A 626 -5.81 0.45 9.03
N GLN A 627 -4.80 1.28 9.34
CA GLN A 627 -4.82 2.15 10.53
C GLN A 627 -5.45 3.52 10.27
N SER A 628 -5.53 3.96 9.00
CA SER A 628 -6.05 5.29 8.66
C SER A 628 -7.53 5.34 8.26
N GLY A 629 -8.20 4.20 8.13
CA GLY A 629 -9.64 4.16 7.78
C GLY A 629 -10.01 4.64 6.36
N LEU A 630 -9.02 4.92 5.52
CA LEU A 630 -9.19 5.73 4.31
C LEU A 630 -9.71 5.01 3.07
N MET A 631 -9.75 3.65 3.01
CA MET A 631 -10.25 2.94 1.83
C MET A 631 -10.80 1.56 2.17
N ASN A 632 -12.10 1.46 2.33
CA ASN A 632 -12.81 0.17 2.39
C ASN A 632 -13.64 0.00 1.11
N PHE A 633 -13.00 -0.34 -0.01
CA PHE A 633 -13.72 -0.86 -1.17
C PHE A 633 -14.36 -2.19 -0.79
N LYS A 634 -15.60 -2.39 -1.24
CA LYS A 634 -16.38 -3.59 -0.92
C LYS A 634 -16.00 -4.76 -1.83
N LEU A 635 -15.66 -4.48 -3.08
CA LEU A 635 -15.33 -5.45 -4.12
C LEU A 635 -13.98 -5.17 -4.78
N GLY A 636 -13.67 -3.90 -5.01
CA GLY A 636 -12.48 -3.48 -5.72
C GLY A 636 -11.22 -3.69 -4.90
N ASP A 637 -10.20 -4.20 -5.56
CA ASP A 637 -8.83 -4.24 -5.06
C ASP A 637 -7.97 -3.39 -5.99
N ILE A 638 -7.45 -2.28 -5.47
CA ILE A 638 -6.70 -1.28 -6.26
C ILE A 638 -5.56 -1.93 -7.06
N TYR A 639 -5.06 -3.05 -6.62
CA TYR A 639 -3.88 -3.71 -7.15
C TYR A 639 -4.22 -4.83 -8.13
N GLN A 640 -5.14 -5.70 -7.75
CA GLN A 640 -5.62 -6.77 -8.62
C GLN A 640 -6.45 -6.19 -9.77
N ASP A 641 -7.17 -5.11 -9.51
CA ASP A 641 -8.06 -4.45 -10.45
C ASP A 641 -7.46 -3.16 -11.04
N ALA A 642 -6.14 -3.01 -11.06
CA ALA A 642 -5.45 -1.81 -11.57
C ALA A 642 -5.88 -1.41 -12.99
N LYS A 643 -6.20 -2.40 -13.85
CA LYS A 643 -6.73 -2.15 -15.19
C LYS A 643 -8.12 -1.52 -15.15
N ILE A 644 -9.00 -2.03 -14.29
CA ILE A 644 -10.35 -1.48 -14.12
C ILE A 644 -10.29 -0.07 -13.54
N LEU A 645 -9.37 0.15 -12.60
CA LEU A 645 -9.11 1.47 -12.02
C LEU A 645 -8.65 2.48 -13.09
N GLN A 646 -7.76 2.06 -13.98
CA GLN A 646 -7.33 2.90 -15.10
C GLN A 646 -8.51 3.22 -16.02
N MET A 647 -9.33 2.24 -16.36
CA MET A 647 -10.54 2.44 -17.17
C MET A 647 -11.50 3.43 -16.51
N ALA A 648 -11.72 3.33 -15.20
CA ALA A 648 -12.57 4.25 -14.44
C ALA A 648 -12.00 5.68 -14.43
N ASN A 649 -10.67 5.84 -14.31
CA ASN A 649 -10.03 7.14 -14.38
C ASN A 649 -10.14 7.77 -15.78
N GLU A 650 -9.89 7.00 -16.85
CA GLU A 650 -10.06 7.47 -18.22
C GLU A 650 -11.54 7.83 -18.53
N ALA A 651 -12.49 7.09 -17.94
CA ALA A 651 -13.90 7.42 -18.03
C ALA A 651 -14.20 8.76 -17.34
N ALA A 652 -13.70 8.94 -16.12
CA ALA A 652 -13.87 10.18 -15.37
C ALA A 652 -13.28 11.42 -16.10
N ASP A 653 -12.16 11.25 -16.86
CA ASP A 653 -11.55 12.34 -17.65
C ASP A 653 -12.42 12.80 -18.83
N GLN A 654 -13.36 11.97 -19.28
CA GLN A 654 -14.21 12.22 -20.45
C GLN A 654 -15.60 12.75 -20.07
N LEU A 655 -15.91 12.77 -18.77
CA LEU A 655 -17.20 13.27 -18.30
C LEU A 655 -17.29 14.80 -18.44
N THR A 656 -18.44 15.27 -18.86
CA THR A 656 -18.78 16.68 -19.08
C THR A 656 -19.79 17.16 -18.05
N GLU A 657 -20.10 18.45 -18.04
CA GLU A 657 -21.15 19.01 -17.18
C GLU A 657 -22.54 18.42 -17.48
N GLU A 658 -22.78 17.93 -18.71
CA GLU A 658 -24.03 17.26 -19.10
C GLU A 658 -24.21 15.91 -18.39
N ASP A 659 -23.12 15.30 -17.94
CA ASP A 659 -23.11 14.01 -17.22
C ASP A 659 -23.45 14.17 -15.72
N GLU A 660 -23.51 15.37 -15.19
CA GLU A 660 -23.78 15.62 -13.75
C GLU A 660 -25.08 15.00 -13.25
N GLU A 661 -26.10 14.90 -14.09
CA GLU A 661 -27.42 14.39 -13.67
C GLU A 661 -27.37 12.93 -13.25
N TRP A 662 -26.65 12.07 -13.98
CA TRP A 662 -26.53 10.66 -13.63
C TRP A 662 -25.45 10.41 -12.57
N ILE A 663 -24.37 11.22 -12.56
CA ILE A 663 -23.31 11.15 -11.56
C ILE A 663 -23.87 11.34 -10.15
N ARG A 664 -24.79 12.29 -9.96
CA ARG A 664 -25.48 12.52 -8.68
C ARG A 664 -26.36 11.34 -8.24
N LYS A 665 -26.72 10.44 -9.15
CA LYS A 665 -27.51 9.24 -8.84
C LYS A 665 -26.65 8.07 -8.37
N LEU A 666 -25.31 8.17 -8.44
CA LEU A 666 -24.39 7.15 -7.92
C LEU A 666 -24.56 6.98 -6.40
N PRO A 667 -24.64 5.75 -5.89
CA PRO A 667 -25.07 5.46 -4.51
C PRO A 667 -24.26 6.11 -3.40
N ASN A 668 -22.96 6.28 -3.61
CA ASN A 668 -22.03 6.79 -2.59
C ASN A 668 -21.45 8.17 -2.92
N TYR A 669 -21.88 8.80 -4.02
CA TYR A 669 -21.31 10.05 -4.51
C TYR A 669 -21.36 11.19 -3.47
N GLU A 670 -22.44 11.28 -2.67
CA GLU A 670 -22.55 12.28 -1.60
C GLU A 670 -21.82 11.88 -0.31
N ASN A 671 -21.69 10.58 -0.04
CA ASN A 671 -21.12 10.04 1.20
C ASN A 671 -19.60 9.82 1.11
N ALA A 672 -19.04 9.67 -0.08
CA ALA A 672 -17.61 9.49 -0.28
C ALA A 672 -16.77 10.74 0.15
N ALA A 673 -17.38 11.92 0.18
CA ALA A 673 -16.78 13.13 0.73
C ALA A 673 -16.47 13.05 2.24
N GLY A 674 -17.14 12.17 2.99
CA GLY A 674 -16.88 11.92 4.43
C GLY A 674 -15.80 10.88 4.73
N VAL A 675 -15.30 10.16 3.71
CA VAL A 675 -14.33 9.07 3.86
C VAL A 675 -12.88 9.53 3.64
N VAL A 676 -12.69 10.75 3.12
CA VAL A 676 -11.36 11.30 2.74
C VAL A 676 -10.81 12.32 3.75
N ILE A 677 -11.48 12.52 4.88
CA ILE A 677 -11.02 13.45 5.93
C ILE A 677 -10.43 12.69 7.12
#